data_3745f3c88bb39701bc6966c8bbefa893
#
_entry.id   3745f3c88bb39701bc6966c8bbefa893
#
_cell.length_a   1.000
_cell.length_b   1.000
_cell.length_c   1.000
_cell.angle_alpha   90.00
_cell.angle_beta   90.00
_cell.angle_gamma   90.00
#
_symmetry.space_group_name_H-M   'P 1'
#
loop_
_entity.id
_entity.type
_entity.pdbx_description
1 polymer ?
#
loop_
_entity_poly.entity_id
_entity_poly.type
_entity_poly.pdbx_seq_one_letter_code
_entity_poly.pdbx_strand_id
1 'polypeptide(L)'
;MNNIIPLRTRPLPIFVILLLLLFSFSFAQNNSLPLIPIPVEVQQMTGSFSVTAGASITYNRAESRSAAEMFANKIRVPTGFSIAPKQGTDGSIQFGLLDKRNQQIGAEGYVLEVTPRGISVSANSAGGLFYGMQTLLQLMPKEIEGGVVANIDWTIPAVRITDYPRFGWRGIMLDVSRNFFPKEDVKSYIEQIARYKYNVFHWHLSDDHGWRIEIKSLPKLTKVGAWRVERAGAFGSRTDPIPGEKATVGGFYTQDDIKEIIQFARQRNVTIVPEIDLPGHSMAAIASYPELSCKKDTGTMVNPGTHFAEWYGNGTFKMNIENTLNPSDENVYSFLEKVFGEIAELFPGPYIHVGGDECYKGYWAQDTGCIALMRRLNIRHVEDLQGYFMNRMEKILKAKGKKLLGWDEIIEGGISPDATIMSWRGVKGGIEAARTGHDVVMTPTTFSYLDYNQGDQTVDPPIYAGLRVKKSYSFEPVPDGVDAKYILGGQGNLWTEQIPNLRAAEYMSYPRAWALAEVYWSPKEKKDWRNFSRRMELHFTRAEAADINYSRASFDAIIKTSIKNGALIVAMDKELSDLDIYYTIDDTMPDDHSLRYTNAVELPGGPVTLRVITYRNGKPIGHLITLKQDELQKRAGK
;
A
#
# COMPACT_ATOMS: atom_id res chain seq x y z
N MET A 1 -69.03 63.10 36.45
CA MET A 1 -67.55 63.19 36.52
C MET A 1 -67.07 61.80 36.89
N ASN A 2 -66.88 60.93 35.94
CA ASN A 2 -66.41 59.56 36.14
C ASN A 2 -65.12 59.34 35.35
N ASN A 3 -64.02 59.16 36.07
CA ASN A 3 -62.74 58.79 35.50
C ASN A 3 -62.70 57.30 35.28
N ILE A 4 -62.59 56.91 34.01
CA ILE A 4 -62.33 55.50 33.57
C ILE A 4 -60.83 55.37 33.38
N ILE A 5 -60.20 54.49 34.15
CA ILE A 5 -58.78 54.08 33.98
C ILE A 5 -58.72 52.92 33.02
N PRO A 6 -57.94 52.93 31.91
CA PRO A 6 -57.81 51.81 31.05
C PRO A 6 -56.80 50.77 31.58
N LEU A 7 -57.19 49.48 31.63
CA LEU A 7 -56.36 48.36 31.93
C LEU A 7 -55.32 48.18 30.81
N ARG A 8 -54.03 48.26 31.12
CA ARG A 8 -52.91 47.85 30.26
C ARG A 8 -52.77 46.36 30.37
N THR A 9 -53.11 45.63 29.33
CA THR A 9 -52.69 44.22 29.09
C THR A 9 -51.22 44.19 28.72
N ARG A 10 -50.41 43.57 29.57
CA ARG A 10 -49.01 43.25 29.25
C ARG A 10 -48.97 42.04 28.35
N PRO A 11 -48.22 42.02 27.22
CA PRO A 11 -47.94 40.82 26.47
C PRO A 11 -46.92 39.97 27.25
N LEU A 12 -47.27 38.72 27.61
CA LEU A 12 -46.38 37.71 28.16
C LEU A 12 -45.54 37.12 27.00
N PRO A 13 -44.34 36.63 27.27
CA PRO A 13 -43.20 36.81 26.40
C PRO A 13 -43.08 35.70 25.33
N ILE A 14 -43.11 36.13 24.11
CA ILE A 14 -42.60 35.34 22.96
C ILE A 14 -41.13 34.92 23.14
N PHE A 15 -40.42 35.49 24.11
CA PHE A 15 -39.02 35.19 24.42
C PHE A 15 -38.77 33.78 25.04
N VAL A 16 -39.76 33.16 25.69
CA VAL A 16 -39.59 31.83 26.31
C VAL A 16 -39.72 30.71 25.28
N ILE A 17 -40.49 30.91 24.21
CA ILE A 17 -40.64 29.92 23.15
C ILE A 17 -39.42 29.92 22.21
N LEU A 18 -38.77 31.07 22.01
CA LEU A 18 -37.52 31.15 21.21
C LEU A 18 -36.30 30.55 21.93
N LEU A 19 -36.28 30.59 23.29
CA LEU A 19 -35.21 29.97 24.07
C LEU A 19 -35.30 28.43 24.12
N LEU A 20 -36.50 27.86 24.01
CA LEU A 20 -36.72 26.42 23.96
C LEU A 20 -36.42 25.83 22.57
N LEU A 21 -36.49 26.63 21.50
CA LEU A 21 -36.08 26.20 20.15
C LEU A 21 -34.56 26.31 19.92
N LEU A 22 -33.84 27.11 20.71
CA LEU A 22 -32.37 27.21 20.63
C LEU A 22 -31.64 26.10 21.40
N PHE A 23 -32.29 25.35 22.28
CA PHE A 23 -31.70 24.22 22.99
C PHE A 23 -31.85 22.88 22.28
N SER A 24 -32.49 22.84 21.12
CA SER A 24 -32.61 21.60 20.31
C SER A 24 -31.50 21.41 19.26
N PHE A 25 -30.54 22.33 19.15
CA PHE A 25 -29.27 22.05 18.52
C PHE A 25 -28.33 21.38 19.53
N SER A 26 -28.73 20.22 20.03
CA SER A 26 -27.76 19.26 20.55
C SER A 26 -26.73 19.05 19.47
N PHE A 27 -25.51 19.44 19.75
CA PHE A 27 -24.32 18.99 19.05
C PHE A 27 -24.47 17.49 18.87
N ALA A 28 -24.94 17.04 17.71
CA ALA A 28 -24.61 15.74 17.22
C ALA A 28 -23.08 15.79 17.08
N GLN A 29 -22.38 15.43 18.15
CA GLN A 29 -21.01 15.00 18.09
C GLN A 29 -21.03 13.90 17.05
N ASN A 30 -20.59 14.22 15.85
CA ASN A 30 -20.40 13.28 14.76
C ASN A 30 -19.28 12.34 15.22
N ASN A 31 -19.60 11.42 16.13
CA ASN A 31 -18.74 10.31 16.52
C ASN A 31 -18.65 9.38 15.31
N SER A 32 -17.82 9.76 14.35
CA SER A 32 -17.47 8.87 13.25
C SER A 32 -16.86 7.62 13.85
N LEU A 33 -17.42 6.45 13.53
CA LEU A 33 -16.84 5.16 13.94
C LEU A 33 -15.41 5.06 13.40
N PRO A 34 -14.47 4.44 14.12
CA PRO A 34 -13.06 4.35 13.73
C PRO A 34 -12.84 3.28 12.65
N LEU A 35 -13.63 3.30 11.56
CA LEU A 35 -13.58 2.27 10.53
C LEU A 35 -12.81 2.74 9.31
N ILE A 36 -11.76 2.03 8.95
CA ILE A 36 -11.02 2.14 7.68
C ILE A 36 -10.91 0.73 7.08
N PRO A 37 -11.39 0.52 5.86
CA PRO A 37 -12.17 1.39 4.96
C PRO A 37 -13.56 1.73 5.51
N ILE A 38 -14.13 2.89 5.09
CA ILE A 38 -15.50 3.26 5.45
C ILE A 38 -16.49 2.30 4.77
N PRO A 39 -17.44 1.67 5.52
CA PRO A 39 -18.41 0.73 4.95
C PRO A 39 -19.43 1.38 4.01
N VAL A 40 -20.03 0.56 3.14
CA VAL A 40 -21.08 0.99 2.21
C VAL A 40 -22.30 1.57 2.95
N GLU A 41 -22.77 0.91 3.99
CA GLU A 41 -23.88 1.38 4.82
C GLU A 41 -23.57 1.20 6.29
N VAL A 42 -23.87 2.23 7.09
CA VAL A 42 -23.71 2.23 8.55
C VAL A 42 -24.95 2.85 9.17
N GLN A 43 -25.65 2.09 9.99
CA GLN A 43 -26.75 2.55 10.80
C GLN A 43 -26.35 2.44 12.28
N GLN A 44 -26.07 3.56 12.92
CA GLN A 44 -25.84 3.59 14.37
C GLN A 44 -27.17 3.33 15.12
N MET A 45 -27.10 2.53 16.18
CA MET A 45 -28.23 2.17 17.00
C MET A 45 -27.98 2.57 18.46
N THR A 46 -29.01 2.59 19.29
CA THR A 46 -28.89 2.94 20.70
C THR A 46 -28.34 1.77 21.52
N GLY A 47 -27.40 2.08 22.43
CA GLY A 47 -26.79 1.12 23.34
C GLY A 47 -25.47 0.56 22.86
N SER A 48 -25.01 -0.49 23.52
CA SER A 48 -23.72 -1.15 23.26
C SER A 48 -23.76 -2.59 23.74
N PHE A 49 -22.85 -3.42 23.23
CA PHE A 49 -22.58 -4.77 23.68
C PHE A 49 -21.26 -4.79 24.46
N SER A 50 -21.25 -5.42 25.65
CA SER A 50 -20.01 -5.62 26.43
C SER A 50 -19.55 -7.06 26.30
N VAL A 51 -18.35 -7.26 25.79
CA VAL A 51 -17.69 -8.58 25.76
C VAL A 51 -17.17 -8.90 27.16
N THR A 52 -17.63 -10.00 27.72
CA THR A 52 -17.22 -10.46 29.06
C THR A 52 -16.64 -11.87 28.97
N ALA A 53 -16.03 -12.36 30.05
CA ALA A 53 -15.54 -13.74 30.13
C ALA A 53 -16.65 -14.79 29.97
N GLY A 54 -17.91 -14.42 30.23
CA GLY A 54 -19.10 -15.26 30.03
C GLY A 54 -19.70 -15.22 28.62
N ALA A 55 -19.12 -14.44 27.69
CA ALA A 55 -19.59 -14.40 26.32
C ALA A 55 -19.40 -15.77 25.64
N SER A 56 -20.30 -16.11 24.71
CA SER A 56 -20.22 -17.31 23.88
C SER A 56 -20.02 -16.97 22.43
N ILE A 57 -19.04 -17.61 21.78
CA ILE A 57 -18.76 -17.45 20.36
C ILE A 57 -19.26 -18.70 19.63
N THR A 58 -20.10 -18.50 18.61
CA THR A 58 -20.63 -19.62 17.81
C THR A 58 -20.38 -19.42 16.32
N TYR A 59 -20.36 -20.55 15.59
CA TYR A 59 -20.32 -20.61 14.13
C TYR A 59 -21.34 -21.66 13.63
N ASN A 60 -22.03 -21.32 12.52
CA ASN A 60 -23.13 -22.20 12.07
C ASN A 60 -22.68 -23.38 11.19
N ARG A 61 -21.52 -23.26 10.49
CA ARG A 61 -21.00 -24.27 9.55
C ARG A 61 -19.47 -24.38 9.66
N ALA A 62 -18.92 -25.48 9.18
CA ALA A 62 -17.46 -25.72 9.20
C ALA A 62 -16.66 -24.58 8.55
N GLU A 63 -17.16 -24.01 7.45
CA GLU A 63 -16.50 -22.94 6.71
C GLU A 63 -16.51 -21.60 7.47
N SER A 64 -17.42 -21.38 8.41
CA SER A 64 -17.46 -20.19 9.28
C SER A 64 -16.59 -20.31 10.54
N ARG A 65 -16.09 -21.51 10.83
CA ARG A 65 -15.26 -21.81 12.00
C ARG A 65 -13.99 -20.96 12.07
N SER A 66 -13.29 -20.79 10.95
CA SER A 66 -12.02 -20.06 10.90
C SER A 66 -12.16 -18.62 11.38
N ALA A 67 -13.19 -17.88 10.95
CA ALA A 67 -13.43 -16.51 11.39
C ALA A 67 -13.72 -16.42 12.90
N ALA A 68 -14.51 -17.37 13.45
CA ALA A 68 -14.81 -17.43 14.87
C ALA A 68 -13.54 -17.73 15.71
N GLU A 69 -12.69 -18.66 15.25
CA GLU A 69 -11.43 -19.02 15.91
C GLU A 69 -10.41 -17.85 15.85
N MET A 70 -10.30 -17.17 14.71
CA MET A 70 -9.42 -16.01 14.58
C MET A 70 -9.86 -14.87 15.50
N PHE A 71 -11.16 -14.60 15.58
CA PHE A 71 -11.70 -13.61 16.52
C PHE A 71 -11.40 -14.01 17.98
N ALA A 72 -11.69 -15.24 18.37
CA ALA A 72 -11.43 -15.74 19.71
C ALA A 72 -9.95 -15.68 20.10
N ASN A 73 -9.07 -16.02 19.16
CA ASN A 73 -7.61 -15.93 19.36
C ASN A 73 -7.14 -14.49 19.51
N LYS A 74 -7.67 -13.56 18.69
CA LYS A 74 -7.30 -12.14 18.75
C LYS A 74 -7.73 -11.49 20.06
N ILE A 75 -8.91 -11.78 20.57
CA ILE A 75 -9.39 -11.18 21.83
C ILE A 75 -8.74 -11.79 23.09
N ARG A 76 -8.20 -13.02 23.00
CA ARG A 76 -7.72 -13.78 24.17
C ARG A 76 -6.68 -13.04 24.99
N VAL A 77 -5.64 -12.53 24.34
CA VAL A 77 -4.53 -11.87 25.04
C VAL A 77 -4.96 -10.54 25.63
N PRO A 78 -5.52 -9.59 24.86
CA PRO A 78 -5.85 -8.27 25.39
C PRO A 78 -6.95 -8.28 26.45
N THR A 79 -7.93 -9.19 26.34
CA THR A 79 -9.04 -9.28 27.32
C THR A 79 -8.74 -10.21 28.49
N GLY A 80 -7.81 -11.15 28.34
CA GLY A 80 -7.61 -12.26 29.29
C GLY A 80 -8.73 -13.32 29.23
N PHE A 81 -9.70 -13.24 28.28
CA PHE A 81 -10.83 -14.15 28.20
C PHE A 81 -10.49 -15.36 27.32
N SER A 82 -10.64 -16.55 27.87
CA SER A 82 -10.44 -17.82 27.16
C SER A 82 -11.76 -18.38 26.66
N ILE A 83 -12.29 -17.84 25.56
CA ILE A 83 -13.56 -18.23 24.97
C ILE A 83 -13.28 -19.15 23.78
N ALA A 84 -13.71 -20.41 23.88
CA ALA A 84 -13.61 -21.38 22.79
C ALA A 84 -14.85 -21.30 21.89
N PRO A 85 -14.72 -21.10 20.58
CA PRO A 85 -15.85 -21.13 19.66
C PRO A 85 -16.49 -22.50 19.59
N LYS A 86 -17.83 -22.55 19.48
CA LYS A 86 -18.62 -23.76 19.35
C LYS A 86 -19.51 -23.73 18.11
N GLN A 87 -19.81 -24.88 17.54
CA GLN A 87 -20.81 -24.95 16.50
C GLN A 87 -22.19 -24.73 17.10
N GLY A 88 -22.97 -23.81 16.52
CA GLY A 88 -24.29 -23.43 17.01
C GLY A 88 -24.72 -22.08 16.46
N THR A 89 -25.95 -21.65 16.84
CA THR A 89 -26.57 -20.39 16.40
C THR A 89 -27.11 -19.56 17.57
N ASP A 90 -26.77 -19.92 18.79
CA ASP A 90 -27.32 -19.38 20.05
C ASP A 90 -26.26 -18.59 20.88
N GLY A 91 -25.07 -18.40 20.33
CA GLY A 91 -24.02 -17.62 21.00
C GLY A 91 -24.35 -16.13 21.05
N SER A 92 -23.78 -15.45 22.06
CA SER A 92 -23.83 -13.98 22.14
C SER A 92 -23.02 -13.28 21.05
N ILE A 93 -22.03 -13.97 20.43
CA ILE A 93 -21.25 -13.54 19.27
C ILE A 93 -21.34 -14.66 18.23
N GLN A 94 -21.89 -14.37 17.07
CA GLN A 94 -22.21 -15.38 16.05
C GLN A 94 -21.50 -15.06 14.72
N PHE A 95 -20.87 -16.08 14.12
CA PHE A 95 -20.34 -16.04 12.77
C PHE A 95 -21.10 -17.03 11.90
N GLY A 96 -21.89 -16.54 10.92
CA GLY A 96 -22.77 -17.39 10.14
C GLY A 96 -22.70 -17.18 8.65
N LEU A 97 -22.56 -18.26 7.88
CA LEU A 97 -22.83 -18.22 6.45
C LEU A 97 -24.34 -18.21 6.21
N LEU A 98 -24.77 -17.37 5.26
CA LEU A 98 -26.16 -17.24 4.88
C LEU A 98 -26.68 -18.52 4.18
N ASP A 99 -27.90 -18.95 4.49
CA ASP A 99 -28.54 -20.07 3.82
C ASP A 99 -28.95 -19.73 2.38
N LYS A 100 -29.42 -18.50 2.19
CA LYS A 100 -29.71 -17.93 0.86
C LYS A 100 -28.71 -16.85 0.55
N ARG A 101 -28.12 -16.96 -0.64
CA ARG A 101 -27.14 -15.97 -1.11
C ARG A 101 -27.76 -14.57 -1.18
N ASN A 102 -27.15 -13.62 -0.50
CA ASN A 102 -27.45 -12.20 -0.64
C ASN A 102 -26.63 -11.63 -1.80
N GLN A 103 -27.29 -11.27 -2.90
CA GLN A 103 -26.63 -10.78 -4.10
C GLN A 103 -25.96 -9.41 -3.91
N GLN A 104 -26.53 -8.55 -3.05
CA GLN A 104 -26.01 -7.21 -2.78
C GLN A 104 -24.58 -7.23 -2.23
N ILE A 105 -24.29 -8.12 -1.29
CA ILE A 105 -22.99 -8.18 -0.64
C ILE A 105 -21.95 -9.04 -1.41
N GLY A 106 -22.34 -9.73 -2.47
CA GLY A 106 -21.44 -10.53 -3.30
C GLY A 106 -20.69 -11.62 -2.51
N ALA A 107 -19.50 -11.98 -2.96
CA ALA A 107 -18.68 -13.02 -2.32
C ALA A 107 -17.88 -12.50 -1.10
N GLU A 108 -17.45 -11.25 -1.12
CA GLU A 108 -16.55 -10.71 -0.10
C GLU A 108 -17.26 -9.77 0.91
N GLY A 109 -18.54 -9.45 0.69
CA GLY A 109 -19.28 -8.58 1.59
C GLY A 109 -19.89 -9.34 2.77
N TYR A 110 -20.39 -8.56 3.73
CA TYR A 110 -20.96 -9.06 4.98
C TYR A 110 -22.04 -8.11 5.51
N VAL A 111 -22.84 -8.64 6.46
CA VAL A 111 -23.71 -7.85 7.34
C VAL A 111 -23.21 -8.08 8.77
N LEU A 112 -22.88 -7.00 9.46
CA LEU A 112 -22.52 -6.99 10.88
C LEU A 112 -23.60 -6.27 11.65
N GLU A 113 -24.15 -6.91 12.68
CA GLU A 113 -25.11 -6.32 13.58
C GLU A 113 -24.62 -6.46 15.02
N VAL A 114 -24.52 -5.34 15.73
CA VAL A 114 -24.22 -5.25 17.16
C VAL A 114 -25.42 -4.67 17.86
N THR A 115 -25.99 -5.42 18.79
CA THR A 115 -27.10 -5.00 19.65
C THR A 115 -26.71 -5.14 21.11
N PRO A 116 -27.43 -4.54 22.08
CA PRO A 116 -27.15 -4.78 23.50
C PRO A 116 -27.25 -6.26 23.92
N ARG A 117 -27.88 -7.12 23.11
CA ARG A 117 -28.10 -8.55 23.41
C ARG A 117 -27.07 -9.47 22.76
N GLY A 118 -26.35 -9.02 21.71
CA GLY A 118 -25.40 -9.86 21.00
C GLY A 118 -24.88 -9.25 19.70
N ILE A 119 -23.98 -9.98 19.09
CA ILE A 119 -23.32 -9.64 17.83
C ILE A 119 -23.56 -10.75 16.81
N SER A 120 -23.89 -10.39 15.58
CA SER A 120 -23.91 -11.32 14.46
C SER A 120 -23.09 -10.80 13.28
N VAL A 121 -22.25 -11.66 12.71
CA VAL A 121 -21.53 -11.45 11.45
C VAL A 121 -22.05 -12.47 10.45
N SER A 122 -22.68 -12.02 9.37
CA SER A 122 -23.28 -12.87 8.35
C SER A 122 -22.70 -12.56 6.97
N ALA A 123 -22.38 -13.58 6.17
CA ALA A 123 -21.80 -13.41 4.84
C ALA A 123 -22.16 -14.58 3.91
N ASN A 124 -21.89 -14.41 2.61
CA ASN A 124 -22.06 -15.48 1.61
C ASN A 124 -20.87 -16.46 1.58
N SER A 125 -19.72 -16.08 2.14
CA SER A 125 -18.48 -16.86 2.11
C SER A 125 -17.64 -16.65 3.37
N ALA A 126 -16.65 -17.51 3.58
CA ALA A 126 -15.66 -17.36 4.65
C ALA A 126 -14.87 -16.04 4.53
N GLY A 127 -14.56 -15.57 3.30
CA GLY A 127 -13.91 -14.28 3.06
C GLY A 127 -14.72 -13.10 3.56
N GLY A 128 -16.04 -13.09 3.30
CA GLY A 128 -16.93 -12.05 3.83
C GLY A 128 -17.01 -12.08 5.36
N LEU A 129 -17.02 -13.26 5.99
CA LEU A 129 -16.94 -13.37 7.46
C LEU A 129 -15.61 -12.83 8.01
N PHE A 130 -14.50 -13.09 7.31
CA PHE A 130 -13.21 -12.53 7.70
C PHE A 130 -13.22 -11.00 7.69
N TYR A 131 -13.74 -10.37 6.63
CA TYR A 131 -13.83 -8.91 6.56
C TYR A 131 -14.82 -8.30 7.57
N GLY A 132 -15.93 -8.99 7.84
CA GLY A 132 -16.85 -8.61 8.90
C GLY A 132 -16.22 -8.69 10.29
N MET A 133 -15.40 -9.71 10.54
CA MET A 133 -14.59 -9.86 11.75
C MET A 133 -13.58 -8.69 11.90
N GLN A 134 -12.89 -8.29 10.83
CA GLN A 134 -11.96 -7.16 10.87
C GLN A 134 -12.69 -5.85 11.22
N THR A 135 -13.87 -5.64 10.69
CA THR A 135 -14.70 -4.49 11.04
C THR A 135 -15.17 -4.55 12.51
N LEU A 136 -15.55 -5.71 13.00
CA LEU A 136 -15.91 -5.90 14.42
C LEU A 136 -14.72 -5.57 15.34
N LEU A 137 -13.50 -6.01 14.99
CA LEU A 137 -12.29 -5.69 15.75
C LEU A 137 -11.98 -4.19 15.76
N GLN A 138 -12.22 -3.48 14.65
CA GLN A 138 -12.04 -2.03 14.59
C GLN A 138 -13.08 -1.26 15.43
N LEU A 139 -14.27 -1.83 15.68
CA LEU A 139 -15.28 -1.25 16.58
C LEU A 139 -14.94 -1.43 18.07
N MET A 140 -14.05 -2.38 18.41
CA MET A 140 -13.58 -2.59 19.77
C MET A 140 -12.59 -1.49 20.20
N PRO A 141 -12.40 -1.26 21.49
CA PRO A 141 -11.35 -0.38 22.01
C PRO A 141 -9.98 -0.71 21.42
N LYS A 142 -9.13 0.31 21.23
CA LYS A 142 -7.80 0.15 20.59
C LYS A 142 -6.89 -0.86 21.29
N GLU A 143 -7.10 -1.06 22.57
CA GLU A 143 -6.35 -2.01 23.41
C GLU A 143 -6.49 -3.45 22.92
N ILE A 144 -7.48 -3.75 22.04
CA ILE A 144 -7.61 -5.06 21.37
C ILE A 144 -6.40 -5.37 20.48
N GLU A 145 -5.66 -4.37 20.05
CA GLU A 145 -4.44 -4.55 19.26
C GLU A 145 -3.23 -4.93 20.12
N GLY A 146 -3.29 -4.68 21.41
CA GLY A 146 -2.16 -4.88 22.34
C GLY A 146 -1.81 -6.34 22.61
N GLY A 147 -0.57 -6.56 23.04
CA GLY A 147 -0.03 -7.87 23.42
C GLY A 147 -0.13 -8.20 24.91
N VAL A 148 -0.83 -7.39 25.70
CA VAL A 148 -0.98 -7.55 27.15
C VAL A 148 -2.43 -7.38 27.58
N VAL A 149 -2.81 -7.96 28.72
CA VAL A 149 -4.16 -7.81 29.26
C VAL A 149 -4.41 -6.35 29.64
N ALA A 150 -5.50 -5.78 29.12
CA ALA A 150 -5.96 -4.44 29.47
C ALA A 150 -7.20 -4.53 30.38
N ASN A 151 -7.15 -3.83 31.52
CA ASN A 151 -8.26 -3.77 32.46
C ASN A 151 -9.21 -2.62 32.12
N ILE A 152 -10.04 -2.84 31.10
CA ILE A 152 -11.02 -1.88 30.58
C ILE A 152 -12.36 -2.58 30.29
N ASP A 153 -13.40 -1.79 30.08
CA ASP A 153 -14.67 -2.27 29.58
C ASP A 153 -14.60 -2.52 28.07
N TRP A 154 -14.74 -3.78 27.66
CA TRP A 154 -14.73 -4.20 26.26
C TRP A 154 -16.07 -3.95 25.59
N THR A 155 -16.41 -2.67 25.43
CA THR A 155 -17.70 -2.21 24.94
C THR A 155 -17.65 -1.88 23.45
N ILE A 156 -18.66 -2.37 22.71
CA ILE A 156 -18.80 -2.17 21.26
C ILE A 156 -20.13 -1.43 21.03
N PRO A 157 -20.12 -0.29 20.32
CA PRO A 157 -21.35 0.47 20.06
C PRO A 157 -22.35 -0.35 19.23
N ALA A 158 -23.64 -0.21 19.54
CA ALA A 158 -24.69 -0.85 18.78
C ALA A 158 -24.78 -0.23 17.38
N VAL A 159 -24.68 -1.09 16.35
CA VAL A 159 -24.60 -0.67 14.95
C VAL A 159 -25.02 -1.78 14.01
N ARG A 160 -25.61 -1.42 12.88
CA ARG A 160 -25.82 -2.32 11.74
C ARG A 160 -24.99 -1.82 10.57
N ILE A 161 -24.18 -2.70 9.99
CA ILE A 161 -23.28 -2.43 8.86
C ILE A 161 -23.57 -3.42 7.75
N THR A 162 -23.83 -2.91 6.53
CA THR A 162 -23.82 -3.70 5.30
C THR A 162 -22.65 -3.21 4.46
N ASP A 163 -21.74 -4.14 4.10
CA ASP A 163 -20.49 -3.73 3.47
C ASP A 163 -20.01 -4.76 2.44
N TYR A 164 -19.38 -4.25 1.38
CA TYR A 164 -18.78 -5.05 0.30
C TYR A 164 -17.77 -4.20 -0.50
N PRO A 165 -16.77 -4.83 -1.15
CA PRO A 165 -15.74 -4.10 -1.88
C PRO A 165 -16.23 -3.52 -3.19
N ARG A 166 -15.67 -2.37 -3.56
CA ARG A 166 -15.81 -1.74 -4.87
C ARG A 166 -15.03 -2.49 -5.95
N PHE A 167 -13.81 -2.95 -5.62
CA PHE A 167 -12.91 -3.63 -6.55
C PHE A 167 -12.56 -5.03 -6.08
N GLY A 168 -12.42 -5.95 -7.03
CA GLY A 168 -11.95 -7.32 -6.80
C GLY A 168 -10.45 -7.41 -6.50
N TRP A 169 -9.62 -6.49 -7.02
CA TRP A 169 -8.19 -6.41 -6.75
C TRP A 169 -7.90 -5.24 -5.80
N ARG A 170 -7.38 -5.56 -4.63
CA ARG A 170 -6.95 -4.58 -3.61
C ARG A 170 -5.58 -5.04 -3.12
N GLY A 171 -4.53 -4.57 -3.82
CA GLY A 171 -3.17 -5.09 -3.68
C GLY A 171 -2.25 -4.22 -2.85
N ILE A 172 -1.25 -4.88 -2.25
CA ILE A 172 -0.01 -4.27 -1.76
C ILE A 172 1.15 -5.13 -2.25
N MET A 173 2.19 -4.48 -2.79
CA MET A 173 3.45 -5.11 -3.15
C MET A 173 4.49 -4.88 -2.04
N LEU A 174 5.32 -5.88 -1.80
CA LEU A 174 6.56 -5.77 -1.03
C LEU A 174 7.72 -6.31 -1.86
N ASP A 175 8.70 -5.46 -2.11
CA ASP A 175 9.99 -5.84 -2.66
C ASP A 175 10.85 -6.48 -1.56
N VAL A 176 11.26 -7.73 -1.77
CA VAL A 176 12.17 -8.46 -0.89
C VAL A 176 13.53 -8.73 -1.57
N SER A 177 13.69 -8.24 -2.80
CA SER A 177 14.91 -8.40 -3.57
C SER A 177 15.97 -7.35 -3.19
N ARG A 178 15.61 -6.04 -3.18
CA ARG A 178 16.55 -4.99 -2.81
C ARG A 178 17.00 -5.12 -1.36
N ASN A 179 16.09 -5.40 -0.44
CA ASN A 179 16.41 -5.84 0.92
C ASN A 179 15.61 -7.08 1.27
N PHE A 180 16.30 -8.08 1.85
CA PHE A 180 15.67 -9.34 2.23
C PHE A 180 14.89 -9.17 3.55
N PHE A 181 13.65 -9.61 3.56
CA PHE A 181 12.79 -9.66 4.75
C PHE A 181 12.63 -11.11 5.20
N PRO A 182 12.93 -11.45 6.46
CA PRO A 182 12.66 -12.78 7.01
C PRO A 182 11.18 -13.15 6.87
N LYS A 183 10.87 -14.45 6.80
CA LYS A 183 9.50 -14.93 6.60
C LYS A 183 8.49 -14.42 7.65
N GLU A 184 8.94 -14.21 8.89
CA GLU A 184 8.09 -13.69 9.96
C GLU A 184 7.71 -12.21 9.72
N ASP A 185 8.64 -11.42 9.17
CA ASP A 185 8.36 -10.04 8.76
C ASP A 185 7.34 -10.01 7.61
N VAL A 186 7.48 -10.90 6.62
CA VAL A 186 6.51 -11.02 5.51
C VAL A 186 5.12 -11.42 6.04
N LYS A 187 5.04 -12.39 6.96
CA LYS A 187 3.78 -12.78 7.60
C LYS A 187 3.18 -11.63 8.41
N SER A 188 4.01 -10.89 9.16
CA SER A 188 3.56 -9.69 9.89
C SER A 188 2.99 -8.64 8.96
N TYR A 189 3.65 -8.38 7.83
CA TYR A 189 3.17 -7.42 6.83
C TYR A 189 1.85 -7.86 6.18
N ILE A 190 1.71 -9.17 5.84
CA ILE A 190 0.45 -9.75 5.34
C ILE A 190 -0.68 -9.60 6.39
N GLU A 191 -0.39 -9.85 7.68
CA GLU A 191 -1.37 -9.65 8.76
C GLU A 191 -1.85 -8.20 8.81
N GLN A 192 -0.93 -7.24 8.72
CA GLN A 192 -1.23 -5.82 8.79
C GLN A 192 -2.12 -5.35 7.64
N ILE A 193 -1.82 -5.75 6.39
CA ILE A 193 -2.64 -5.35 5.23
C ILE A 193 -4.02 -6.03 5.25
N ALA A 194 -4.10 -7.28 5.70
CA ALA A 194 -5.36 -8.00 5.80
C ALA A 194 -6.38 -7.35 6.76
N ARG A 195 -5.90 -6.69 7.84
CA ARG A 195 -6.74 -5.89 8.76
C ARG A 195 -7.52 -4.78 8.06
N TYR A 196 -6.97 -4.25 6.94
CA TYR A 196 -7.55 -3.18 6.13
C TYR A 196 -8.18 -3.69 4.83
N LYS A 197 -8.49 -4.99 4.78
CA LYS A 197 -9.26 -5.66 3.70
C LYS A 197 -8.54 -5.71 2.34
N TYR A 198 -7.22 -5.63 2.33
CA TYR A 198 -6.44 -6.03 1.17
C TYR A 198 -6.59 -7.53 0.95
N ASN A 199 -6.65 -7.95 -0.33
CA ASN A 199 -6.83 -9.35 -0.70
C ASN A 199 -5.76 -9.88 -1.65
N VAL A 200 -4.81 -9.04 -2.05
CA VAL A 200 -3.67 -9.42 -2.89
C VAL A 200 -2.38 -8.94 -2.25
N PHE A 201 -1.45 -9.85 -2.05
CA PHE A 201 -0.06 -9.57 -1.71
C PHE A 201 0.82 -9.86 -2.92
N HIS A 202 1.32 -8.82 -3.57
CA HIS A 202 2.26 -8.92 -4.67
C HIS A 202 3.67 -9.03 -4.09
N TRP A 203 4.34 -10.14 -4.36
CA TRP A 203 5.63 -10.49 -3.76
C TRP A 203 6.72 -10.43 -4.81
N HIS A 204 7.49 -9.34 -4.81
CA HIS A 204 8.60 -9.11 -5.74
C HIS A 204 9.83 -9.90 -5.27
N LEU A 205 10.05 -11.08 -5.88
CA LEU A 205 10.96 -12.11 -5.40
C LEU A 205 12.34 -12.12 -6.08
N SER A 206 12.51 -11.41 -7.18
CA SER A 206 13.79 -11.33 -7.89
C SER A 206 14.01 -9.99 -8.56
N ASP A 207 15.26 -9.54 -8.53
CA ASP A 207 15.73 -8.31 -9.15
C ASP A 207 17.26 -8.34 -9.25
N ASP A 208 17.91 -7.28 -9.72
CA ASP A 208 19.37 -7.13 -9.83
C ASP A 208 20.11 -7.37 -8.50
N HIS A 209 19.43 -7.12 -7.37
CA HIS A 209 20.02 -7.11 -6.03
C HIS A 209 19.83 -8.41 -5.25
N GLY A 210 19.05 -9.35 -5.79
CA GLY A 210 18.88 -10.65 -5.18
C GLY A 210 17.74 -11.50 -5.75
N TRP A 211 17.99 -12.80 -5.75
CA TRP A 211 17.01 -13.86 -6.05
C TRP A 211 16.52 -14.49 -4.75
N ARG A 212 15.21 -14.45 -4.45
CA ARG A 212 14.71 -14.76 -3.12
C ARG A 212 13.91 -16.06 -3.00
N ILE A 213 13.70 -16.80 -4.06
CA ILE A 213 12.91 -18.04 -4.04
C ILE A 213 13.75 -19.25 -4.44
N GLU A 214 13.66 -20.33 -3.66
CA GLU A 214 14.30 -21.61 -4.00
C GLU A 214 13.67 -22.24 -5.25
N ILE A 215 14.51 -22.50 -6.26
CA ILE A 215 14.21 -23.32 -7.43
C ILE A 215 15.11 -24.55 -7.36
N LYS A 216 14.54 -25.69 -6.99
CA LYS A 216 15.32 -26.92 -6.70
C LYS A 216 16.12 -27.43 -7.88
N SER A 217 15.56 -27.29 -9.09
CA SER A 217 16.25 -27.66 -10.34
C SER A 217 17.38 -26.68 -10.73
N LEU A 218 17.46 -25.50 -10.09
CA LEU A 218 18.40 -24.43 -10.40
C LEU A 218 19.08 -23.87 -9.13
N PRO A 219 19.86 -24.69 -8.41
CA PRO A 219 20.34 -24.36 -7.05
C PRO A 219 21.31 -23.16 -6.97
N LYS A 220 21.95 -22.75 -8.08
CA LYS A 220 22.81 -21.57 -8.08
C LYS A 220 22.03 -20.27 -7.85
N LEU A 221 20.73 -20.22 -8.18
CA LEU A 221 19.88 -19.04 -7.93
C LEU A 221 19.88 -18.64 -6.46
N THR A 222 19.88 -19.60 -5.53
CA THR A 222 19.94 -19.33 -4.10
C THR A 222 21.35 -19.41 -3.50
N LYS A 223 22.26 -20.16 -4.13
CA LYS A 223 23.66 -20.23 -3.67
C LYS A 223 24.48 -19.01 -4.06
N VAL A 224 24.18 -18.37 -5.19
CA VAL A 224 24.87 -17.21 -5.74
C VAL A 224 23.92 -16.00 -5.76
N GLY A 225 22.82 -16.11 -6.50
CA GLY A 225 21.90 -15.01 -6.78
C GLY A 225 21.21 -14.41 -5.55
N ALA A 226 21.12 -15.14 -4.42
CA ALA A 226 20.53 -14.64 -3.20
C ALA A 226 21.47 -13.75 -2.36
N TRP A 227 22.74 -13.62 -2.74
CA TRP A 227 23.78 -13.01 -1.93
C TRP A 227 24.55 -11.93 -2.68
N ARG A 228 24.73 -10.78 -2.05
CA ARG A 228 25.53 -9.67 -2.57
C ARG A 228 26.61 -9.24 -1.60
N VAL A 229 27.60 -8.51 -2.10
CA VAL A 229 28.64 -7.90 -1.27
C VAL A 229 28.02 -6.81 -0.42
N GLU A 230 28.46 -6.69 0.83
CA GLU A 230 28.03 -5.63 1.73
C GLU A 230 28.60 -4.27 1.30
N ARG A 231 27.74 -3.27 1.23
CA ARG A 231 28.10 -1.88 0.91
C ARG A 231 27.31 -0.91 1.78
N ALA A 232 27.98 0.10 2.29
CA ALA A 232 27.36 1.25 2.95
C ALA A 232 26.87 2.29 1.95
N GLY A 233 26.00 3.18 2.39
CA GLY A 233 25.45 4.29 1.60
C GLY A 233 24.11 3.95 0.91
N ALA A 234 23.56 4.97 0.24
CA ALA A 234 22.30 4.85 -0.48
C ALA A 234 22.45 3.99 -1.74
N PHE A 235 21.41 3.27 -2.11
CA PHE A 235 21.33 2.60 -3.41
C PHE A 235 21.54 3.63 -4.54
N GLY A 236 22.21 3.20 -5.60
CA GLY A 236 22.61 4.07 -6.71
C GLY A 236 23.93 4.83 -6.49
N SER A 237 24.49 4.80 -5.26
CA SER A 237 25.78 5.48 -4.95
C SER A 237 26.85 4.54 -4.39
N ARG A 238 26.55 3.25 -4.26
CA ARG A 238 27.47 2.25 -3.72
C ARG A 238 28.53 1.87 -4.76
N THR A 239 29.70 1.43 -4.28
CA THR A 239 30.80 1.00 -5.16
C THR A 239 30.58 -0.41 -5.72
N ASP A 240 31.09 -0.66 -6.90
CA ASP A 240 31.06 -1.98 -7.53
C ASP A 240 31.79 -3.04 -6.68
N PRO A 241 31.37 -4.32 -6.78
CA PRO A 241 32.07 -5.40 -6.13
C PRO A 241 33.41 -5.69 -6.83
N ILE A 242 34.40 -6.12 -6.06
CA ILE A 242 35.71 -6.53 -6.55
C ILE A 242 35.72 -8.04 -6.76
N PRO A 243 36.27 -8.61 -7.84
CA PRO A 243 36.35 -10.04 -8.04
C PRO A 243 36.95 -10.78 -6.83
N GLY A 244 36.25 -11.81 -6.35
CA GLY A 244 36.65 -12.59 -5.16
C GLY A 244 36.18 -12.03 -3.83
N GLU A 245 35.50 -10.89 -3.78
CA GLU A 245 34.84 -10.37 -2.56
C GLU A 245 33.71 -11.31 -2.09
N LYS A 246 33.58 -11.50 -0.79
CA LYS A 246 32.53 -12.34 -0.23
C LYS A 246 31.18 -11.64 -0.27
N ALA A 247 30.19 -12.32 -0.86
CA ALA A 247 28.80 -11.94 -0.80
C ALA A 247 28.19 -12.46 0.52
N THR A 248 27.80 -11.55 1.42
CA THR A 248 27.36 -11.85 2.79
C THR A 248 25.98 -11.32 3.13
N VAL A 249 25.46 -10.36 2.34
CA VAL A 249 24.15 -9.75 2.54
C VAL A 249 23.12 -10.40 1.63
N GLY A 250 22.04 -10.91 2.22
CA GLY A 250 20.96 -11.53 1.45
C GLY A 250 20.18 -12.55 2.25
N GLY A 251 19.55 -13.47 1.56
CA GLY A 251 18.69 -14.52 2.06
C GLY A 251 17.72 -14.99 0.99
N PHE A 252 17.02 -16.06 1.26
CA PHE A 252 15.99 -16.59 0.37
C PHE A 252 14.95 -17.39 1.16
N TYR A 253 13.83 -17.66 0.54
CA TYR A 253 12.78 -18.52 1.08
C TYR A 253 12.89 -19.91 0.45
N THR A 254 12.90 -20.95 1.30
CA THR A 254 12.75 -22.33 0.85
C THR A 254 11.33 -22.54 0.32
N GLN A 255 11.12 -23.58 -0.48
CA GLN A 255 9.76 -23.93 -0.93
C GLN A 255 8.81 -24.22 0.24
N ASP A 256 9.33 -24.69 1.37
CA ASP A 256 8.50 -24.93 2.55
C ASP A 256 8.15 -23.62 3.27
N ASP A 257 9.06 -22.64 3.32
CA ASP A 257 8.73 -21.29 3.79
C ASP A 257 7.65 -20.64 2.91
N ILE A 258 7.75 -20.79 1.59
CA ILE A 258 6.73 -20.31 0.63
C ILE A 258 5.36 -20.94 0.91
N LYS A 259 5.30 -22.25 1.09
CA LYS A 259 4.03 -22.95 1.40
C LYS A 259 3.44 -22.48 2.72
N GLU A 260 4.27 -22.28 3.76
CA GLU A 260 3.83 -21.75 5.05
C GLU A 260 3.23 -20.34 4.91
N ILE A 261 3.91 -19.45 4.17
CA ILE A 261 3.44 -18.08 3.94
C ILE A 261 2.13 -18.08 3.12
N ILE A 262 2.02 -18.92 2.10
CA ILE A 262 0.80 -19.08 1.30
C ILE A 262 -0.37 -19.54 2.16
N GLN A 263 -0.16 -20.52 3.03
CA GLN A 263 -1.18 -21.00 3.96
C GLN A 263 -1.62 -19.89 4.94
N PHE A 264 -0.66 -19.15 5.49
CA PHE A 264 -0.90 -18.01 6.37
C PHE A 264 -1.73 -16.92 5.70
N ALA A 265 -1.37 -16.54 4.47
CA ALA A 265 -2.09 -15.56 3.65
C ALA A 265 -3.52 -16.02 3.32
N ARG A 266 -3.67 -17.29 2.91
CA ARG A 266 -4.98 -17.89 2.59
C ARG A 266 -5.96 -17.83 3.77
N GLN A 267 -5.49 -18.08 4.99
CA GLN A 267 -6.32 -17.97 6.19
C GLN A 267 -6.84 -16.54 6.40
N ARG A 268 -6.16 -15.53 5.85
CA ARG A 268 -6.49 -14.10 5.92
C ARG A 268 -7.19 -13.57 4.66
N ASN A 269 -7.67 -14.48 3.82
CA ASN A 269 -8.28 -14.15 2.54
C ASN A 269 -7.38 -13.30 1.62
N VAL A 270 -6.06 -13.51 1.70
CA VAL A 270 -5.06 -12.85 0.86
C VAL A 270 -4.49 -13.87 -0.13
N THR A 271 -4.54 -13.53 -1.42
CA THR A 271 -3.89 -14.28 -2.50
C THR A 271 -2.50 -13.71 -2.74
N ILE A 272 -1.49 -14.57 -2.83
CA ILE A 272 -0.13 -14.15 -3.18
C ILE A 272 0.04 -14.21 -4.69
N VAL A 273 0.53 -13.11 -5.27
CA VAL A 273 0.99 -13.01 -6.66
C VAL A 273 2.51 -12.92 -6.63
N PRO A 274 3.23 -13.99 -7.05
CA PRO A 274 4.68 -13.94 -7.12
C PRO A 274 5.13 -13.16 -8.35
N GLU A 275 6.22 -12.39 -8.22
CA GLU A 275 6.90 -11.75 -9.32
C GLU A 275 8.31 -12.30 -9.48
N ILE A 276 8.64 -12.67 -10.71
CA ILE A 276 10.00 -12.89 -11.20
C ILE A 276 10.22 -11.90 -12.33
N ASP A 277 11.01 -10.89 -12.05
CA ASP A 277 11.22 -9.79 -12.97
C ASP A 277 12.17 -10.18 -14.12
N LEU A 278 11.70 -9.93 -15.35
CA LEU A 278 12.40 -10.26 -16.60
C LEU A 278 11.78 -9.50 -17.79
N PRO A 279 12.50 -9.33 -18.91
CA PRO A 279 13.89 -9.78 -19.15
C PRO A 279 14.94 -8.82 -18.56
N GLY A 280 14.55 -7.60 -18.17
CA GLY A 280 15.35 -6.67 -17.36
C GLY A 280 15.46 -7.16 -15.91
N HIS A 281 16.09 -6.37 -15.03
CA HIS A 281 16.17 -6.66 -13.58
C HIS A 281 16.62 -8.09 -13.24
N SER A 282 17.38 -8.74 -14.14
CA SER A 282 17.74 -10.15 -14.06
C SER A 282 19.20 -10.39 -13.64
N MET A 283 19.93 -9.38 -13.12
CA MET A 283 21.36 -9.51 -12.82
C MET A 283 21.64 -10.62 -11.80
N ALA A 284 20.77 -10.85 -10.81
CA ALA A 284 20.96 -11.93 -9.85
C ALA A 284 20.84 -13.33 -10.51
N ALA A 285 19.96 -13.47 -11.50
CA ALA A 285 19.87 -14.70 -12.31
C ALA A 285 21.10 -14.87 -13.21
N ILE A 286 21.58 -13.79 -13.86
CA ILE A 286 22.76 -13.77 -14.72
C ILE A 286 24.03 -14.06 -13.90
N ALA A 287 24.19 -13.49 -12.70
CA ALA A 287 25.30 -13.84 -11.82
C ALA A 287 25.33 -15.33 -11.44
N SER A 288 24.16 -15.95 -11.36
CA SER A 288 24.02 -17.39 -11.09
C SER A 288 24.29 -18.26 -12.33
N TYR A 289 23.87 -17.79 -13.50
CA TYR A 289 23.92 -18.49 -14.81
C TYR A 289 24.28 -17.49 -15.90
N PRO A 290 25.58 -17.16 -16.07
CA PRO A 290 26.04 -16.11 -16.99
C PRO A 290 25.64 -16.33 -18.45
N GLU A 291 25.42 -17.60 -18.84
CA GLU A 291 24.94 -17.98 -20.17
C GLU A 291 23.59 -17.40 -20.56
N LEU A 292 22.82 -16.87 -19.61
CA LEU A 292 21.51 -16.29 -19.86
C LEU A 292 21.56 -14.90 -20.50
N SER A 293 22.68 -14.19 -20.43
CA SER A 293 22.86 -12.85 -20.98
C SER A 293 23.48 -12.85 -22.38
N CYS A 294 23.48 -11.71 -23.05
CA CYS A 294 24.13 -11.54 -24.35
C CYS A 294 25.67 -11.61 -24.23
N LYS A 295 26.26 -11.07 -23.18
CA LYS A 295 27.72 -11.02 -22.99
C LYS A 295 28.29 -12.31 -22.43
N LYS A 296 27.48 -13.08 -21.67
CA LYS A 296 27.88 -14.34 -21.02
C LYS A 296 29.11 -14.18 -20.11
N ASP A 297 29.23 -13.02 -19.45
CA ASP A 297 30.35 -12.69 -18.57
C ASP A 297 30.27 -13.47 -17.26
N THR A 298 31.21 -14.39 -17.07
CA THR A 298 31.33 -15.20 -15.85
C THR A 298 31.80 -14.42 -14.62
N GLY A 299 32.22 -13.17 -14.80
CA GLY A 299 32.58 -12.24 -13.72
C GLY A 299 31.41 -11.43 -13.15
N THR A 300 30.19 -11.58 -13.73
CA THR A 300 29.00 -10.88 -13.25
C THR A 300 28.70 -11.27 -11.81
N MET A 301 28.56 -10.28 -10.94
CA MET A 301 28.19 -10.42 -9.52
C MET A 301 26.84 -9.74 -9.26
N VAL A 302 26.11 -10.21 -8.24
CA VAL A 302 24.85 -9.62 -7.80
C VAL A 302 25.08 -8.15 -7.42
N ASN A 303 24.22 -7.25 -7.88
CA ASN A 303 24.35 -5.81 -7.66
C ASN A 303 24.28 -5.45 -6.16
N PRO A 304 25.29 -4.83 -5.57
CA PRO A 304 25.22 -4.38 -4.17
C PRO A 304 24.49 -3.03 -3.99
N GLY A 305 23.94 -2.45 -5.06
CA GLY A 305 23.29 -1.13 -5.07
C GLY A 305 24.17 -0.05 -5.70
N THR A 306 24.92 -0.41 -6.74
CA THR A 306 25.77 0.53 -7.51
C THR A 306 24.94 1.41 -8.43
N HIS A 307 25.59 2.38 -9.07
CA HIS A 307 24.97 3.23 -10.10
C HIS A 307 24.67 2.40 -11.34
N PHE A 308 23.43 1.97 -11.48
CA PHE A 308 23.03 0.97 -12.48
C PHE A 308 22.67 1.57 -13.85
N ALA A 309 22.20 2.82 -13.89
CA ALA A 309 21.76 3.46 -15.13
C ALA A 309 22.01 4.96 -15.17
N GLU A 310 22.31 5.48 -16.35
CA GLU A 310 22.36 6.90 -16.67
C GLU A 310 21.06 7.29 -17.38
N TRP A 311 20.23 8.12 -16.73
CA TRP A 311 18.95 8.56 -17.26
C TRP A 311 19.11 9.83 -18.09
N TYR A 312 18.55 9.83 -19.29
CA TYR A 312 18.51 11.00 -20.15
C TYR A 312 17.13 11.66 -20.07
N GLY A 313 17.05 12.97 -20.07
CA GLY A 313 15.81 13.72 -19.83
C GLY A 313 14.67 13.49 -20.84
N ASN A 314 14.89 12.68 -21.88
CA ASN A 314 13.91 12.30 -22.89
C ASN A 314 13.22 10.95 -22.61
N GLY A 315 13.43 10.38 -21.41
CA GLY A 315 12.86 9.07 -21.02
C GLY A 315 13.68 7.86 -21.47
N THR A 316 14.83 8.07 -22.14
CA THR A 316 15.77 6.99 -22.44
C THR A 316 16.87 6.92 -21.38
N PHE A 317 17.56 5.78 -21.31
CA PHE A 317 18.65 5.56 -20.36
C PHE A 317 19.70 4.63 -20.96
N LYS A 318 20.89 4.65 -20.38
CA LYS A 318 21.96 3.70 -20.65
C LYS A 318 22.20 2.86 -19.41
N MET A 319 22.17 1.53 -19.56
CA MET A 319 22.48 0.62 -18.47
C MET A 319 23.98 0.46 -18.28
N ASN A 320 24.44 0.58 -17.04
CA ASN A 320 25.85 0.41 -16.66
C ASN A 320 26.15 -1.04 -16.24
N ILE A 321 25.11 -1.82 -15.89
CA ILE A 321 25.20 -3.22 -15.47
C ILE A 321 24.55 -4.14 -16.51
N GLU A 322 24.96 -5.41 -16.56
CA GLU A 322 24.33 -6.41 -17.42
C GLU A 322 23.23 -7.14 -16.69
N ASN A 323 22.01 -6.68 -16.89
CA ASN A 323 20.82 -7.21 -16.18
C ASN A 323 19.73 -7.73 -17.10
N THR A 324 20.01 -7.94 -18.40
CA THR A 324 18.97 -8.28 -19.37
C THR A 324 19.22 -9.67 -19.96
N LEU A 325 18.19 -10.54 -19.93
CA LEU A 325 18.23 -11.88 -20.54
C LEU A 325 18.28 -11.79 -22.08
N ASN A 326 18.93 -12.77 -22.71
CA ASN A 326 19.05 -12.85 -24.17
C ASN A 326 17.81 -13.50 -24.81
N PRO A 327 16.97 -12.75 -25.54
CA PRO A 327 15.74 -13.27 -26.16
C PRO A 327 15.98 -14.20 -27.36
N SER A 328 17.20 -14.28 -27.87
CA SER A 328 17.54 -15.12 -29.02
C SER A 328 18.02 -16.51 -28.63
N ASP A 329 18.35 -16.77 -27.37
CA ASP A 329 18.91 -18.04 -26.89
C ASP A 329 17.80 -18.94 -26.32
N GLU A 330 17.56 -20.09 -26.94
CA GLU A 330 16.55 -21.07 -26.49
C GLU A 330 16.87 -21.65 -25.09
N ASN A 331 18.13 -21.63 -24.65
CA ASN A 331 18.48 -22.01 -23.27
C ASN A 331 17.85 -21.09 -22.23
N VAL A 332 17.63 -19.81 -22.55
CA VAL A 332 16.92 -18.87 -21.68
C VAL A 332 15.49 -19.35 -21.44
N TYR A 333 14.78 -19.75 -22.48
CA TYR A 333 13.41 -20.25 -22.33
C TYR A 333 13.37 -21.60 -21.61
N SER A 334 14.33 -22.48 -21.85
CA SER A 334 14.47 -23.75 -21.12
C SER A 334 14.74 -23.51 -19.62
N PHE A 335 15.52 -22.48 -19.27
CA PHE A 335 15.72 -22.03 -17.90
C PHE A 335 14.41 -21.51 -17.31
N LEU A 336 13.69 -20.63 -18.02
CA LEU A 336 12.43 -20.03 -17.57
C LEU A 336 11.31 -21.06 -17.42
N GLU A 337 11.25 -22.08 -18.27
CA GLU A 337 10.32 -23.21 -18.13
C GLU A 337 10.51 -23.97 -16.81
N LYS A 338 11.76 -24.16 -16.36
CA LYS A 338 12.06 -24.76 -15.04
C LYS A 338 11.64 -23.84 -13.91
N VAL A 339 12.00 -22.55 -13.96
CA VAL A 339 11.64 -21.55 -12.95
C VAL A 339 10.13 -21.48 -12.79
N PHE A 340 9.41 -21.21 -13.86
CA PHE A 340 7.96 -21.04 -13.81
C PHE A 340 7.21 -22.38 -13.66
N GLY A 341 7.85 -23.51 -13.93
CA GLY A 341 7.32 -24.82 -13.57
C GLY A 341 7.15 -24.96 -12.06
N GLU A 342 8.23 -24.75 -11.31
CA GLU A 342 8.20 -24.87 -9.85
C GLU A 342 7.34 -23.77 -9.19
N ILE A 343 7.37 -22.53 -9.71
CA ILE A 343 6.54 -21.42 -9.19
C ILE A 343 5.05 -21.71 -9.42
N ALA A 344 4.65 -22.20 -10.59
CA ALA A 344 3.26 -22.49 -10.90
C ALA A 344 2.67 -23.60 -10.01
N GLU A 345 3.49 -24.56 -9.59
CA GLU A 345 3.12 -25.62 -8.65
C GLU A 345 2.97 -25.08 -7.21
N LEU A 346 3.85 -24.15 -6.80
CA LEU A 346 3.85 -23.60 -5.45
C LEU A 346 2.70 -22.63 -5.22
N PHE A 347 2.44 -21.71 -6.17
CA PHE A 347 1.47 -20.64 -5.98
C PHE A 347 0.11 -20.99 -6.59
N PRO A 348 -0.95 -21.14 -5.76
CA PRO A 348 -2.27 -21.58 -6.25
C PRO A 348 -3.03 -20.48 -7.00
N GLY A 349 -2.64 -19.21 -6.86
CA GLY A 349 -3.29 -18.08 -7.52
C GLY A 349 -3.21 -18.15 -9.05
N PRO A 350 -4.13 -17.51 -9.77
CA PRO A 350 -4.18 -17.59 -11.23
C PRO A 350 -3.10 -16.76 -11.92
N TYR A 351 -2.52 -15.75 -11.25
CA TYR A 351 -1.57 -14.81 -11.82
C TYR A 351 -0.13 -15.11 -11.41
N ILE A 352 0.79 -14.93 -12.35
CA ILE A 352 2.22 -14.80 -12.09
C ILE A 352 2.67 -13.51 -12.77
N HIS A 353 3.34 -12.63 -12.02
CA HIS A 353 3.89 -11.38 -12.52
C HIS A 353 5.30 -11.65 -13.08
N VAL A 354 5.57 -11.11 -14.27
CA VAL A 354 6.83 -11.35 -15.00
C VAL A 354 7.68 -10.07 -15.14
N GLY A 355 7.33 -9.00 -14.42
CA GLY A 355 7.99 -7.71 -14.55
C GLY A 355 7.74 -7.06 -15.91
N GLY A 356 8.81 -6.83 -16.65
CA GLY A 356 8.79 -6.30 -18.01
C GLY A 356 9.20 -4.84 -18.10
N ASP A 357 9.44 -4.19 -16.97
CA ASP A 357 9.84 -2.80 -16.84
C ASP A 357 11.33 -2.59 -17.15
N GLU A 358 11.66 -1.37 -17.49
CA GLU A 358 13.02 -0.80 -17.62
C GLU A 358 14.03 -1.69 -18.38
N CYS A 359 13.55 -2.53 -19.28
CA CYS A 359 14.39 -3.46 -20.04
C CYS A 359 15.33 -2.71 -21.00
N TYR A 360 16.64 -2.82 -20.78
CA TYR A 360 17.65 -2.21 -21.64
C TYR A 360 17.93 -3.03 -22.90
N LYS A 361 17.60 -2.48 -24.07
CA LYS A 361 17.72 -3.14 -25.37
C LYS A 361 19.10 -2.95 -26.03
N GLY A 362 20.01 -2.15 -25.45
CA GLY A 362 21.31 -1.86 -26.05
C GLY A 362 22.21 -3.09 -26.23
N TYR A 363 22.08 -4.10 -25.35
CA TYR A 363 22.80 -5.37 -25.51
C TYR A 363 22.24 -6.22 -26.66
N TRP A 364 20.91 -6.23 -26.83
CA TRP A 364 20.24 -6.93 -27.92
C TRP A 364 20.59 -6.35 -29.30
N ALA A 365 20.69 -5.03 -29.37
CA ALA A 365 21.05 -4.32 -30.62
C ALA A 365 22.45 -4.69 -31.15
N GLN A 366 23.33 -5.17 -30.28
CA GLN A 366 24.72 -5.55 -30.61
C GLN A 366 24.92 -7.06 -30.69
N ASP A 367 23.98 -7.87 -30.19
CA ASP A 367 24.08 -9.32 -30.16
C ASP A 367 23.72 -9.92 -31.53
N THR A 368 24.60 -10.78 -32.07
CA THR A 368 24.43 -11.36 -33.39
C THR A 368 23.24 -12.31 -33.47
N GLY A 369 22.91 -13.03 -32.38
CA GLY A 369 21.74 -13.89 -32.26
C GLY A 369 20.44 -13.08 -32.28
N CYS A 370 20.38 -11.99 -31.51
CA CYS A 370 19.24 -11.09 -31.52
C CYS A 370 19.01 -10.46 -32.89
N ILE A 371 20.08 -10.00 -33.57
CA ILE A 371 20.00 -9.45 -34.92
C ILE A 371 19.50 -10.50 -35.92
N ALA A 372 19.99 -11.76 -35.83
CA ALA A 372 19.52 -12.85 -36.66
C ALA A 372 18.05 -13.20 -36.38
N LEU A 373 17.64 -13.22 -35.11
CA LEU A 373 16.25 -13.43 -34.69
C LEU A 373 15.32 -12.35 -35.28
N MET A 374 15.69 -11.07 -35.14
CA MET A 374 14.93 -9.96 -35.70
C MET A 374 14.73 -10.08 -37.21
N ARG A 375 15.79 -10.43 -37.95
CA ARG A 375 15.71 -10.66 -39.40
C ARG A 375 14.76 -11.82 -39.73
N ARG A 376 14.85 -12.95 -39.02
CA ARG A 376 13.99 -14.13 -39.20
C ARG A 376 12.51 -13.83 -38.96
N LEU A 377 12.22 -12.98 -37.96
CA LEU A 377 10.85 -12.61 -37.57
C LEU A 377 10.33 -11.34 -38.25
N ASN A 378 11.15 -10.70 -39.12
CA ASN A 378 10.85 -9.41 -39.74
C ASN A 378 10.55 -8.29 -38.72
N ILE A 379 11.21 -8.33 -37.57
CA ILE A 379 11.18 -7.29 -36.54
C ILE A 379 12.12 -6.15 -36.97
N ARG A 380 11.59 -4.94 -37.05
CA ARG A 380 12.35 -3.76 -37.54
C ARG A 380 13.05 -3.00 -36.43
N HIS A 381 12.45 -2.91 -35.28
CA HIS A 381 12.97 -2.17 -34.12
C HIS A 381 13.31 -3.12 -32.99
N VAL A 382 14.45 -2.89 -32.33
CA VAL A 382 14.91 -3.77 -31.22
C VAL A 382 13.95 -3.71 -30.03
N GLU A 383 13.21 -2.63 -29.88
CA GLU A 383 12.16 -2.42 -28.88
C GLU A 383 11.06 -3.50 -28.99
N ASP A 384 10.70 -3.90 -30.22
CA ASP A 384 9.66 -4.91 -30.48
C ASP A 384 10.10 -6.33 -30.09
N LEU A 385 11.40 -6.54 -29.87
CA LEU A 385 11.94 -7.84 -29.45
C LEU A 385 11.49 -8.22 -28.02
N GLN A 386 11.19 -7.23 -27.19
CA GLN A 386 10.57 -7.46 -25.88
C GLN A 386 9.17 -8.08 -26.03
N GLY A 387 8.37 -7.62 -26.98
CA GLY A 387 7.08 -8.23 -27.28
C GLY A 387 7.19 -9.70 -27.69
N TYR A 388 8.20 -10.07 -28.50
CA TYR A 388 8.50 -11.47 -28.79
C TYR A 388 8.80 -12.27 -27.52
N PHE A 389 9.65 -11.74 -26.62
CA PHE A 389 9.99 -12.38 -25.35
C PHE A 389 8.75 -12.59 -24.48
N MET A 390 7.93 -11.54 -24.29
CA MET A 390 6.72 -11.61 -23.49
C MET A 390 5.68 -12.59 -24.04
N ASN A 391 5.52 -12.67 -25.35
CA ASN A 391 4.65 -13.67 -25.99
C ASN A 391 5.16 -15.11 -25.79
N ARG A 392 6.48 -15.31 -25.67
CA ARG A 392 7.06 -16.61 -25.29
C ARG A 392 6.74 -16.94 -23.83
N MET A 393 6.85 -15.94 -22.94
CA MET A 393 6.51 -16.09 -21.52
C MET A 393 5.03 -16.41 -21.32
N GLU A 394 4.14 -15.73 -22.02
CA GLU A 394 2.71 -16.02 -21.95
C GLU A 394 2.41 -17.49 -22.32
N LYS A 395 3.02 -18.00 -23.37
CA LYS A 395 2.86 -19.41 -23.76
C LYS A 395 3.33 -20.38 -22.67
N ILE A 396 4.48 -20.09 -22.04
CA ILE A 396 5.01 -20.88 -20.93
C ILE A 396 4.03 -20.89 -19.75
N LEU A 397 3.53 -19.73 -19.35
CA LEU A 397 2.60 -19.61 -18.23
C LEU A 397 1.22 -20.23 -18.53
N LYS A 398 0.70 -20.00 -19.73
CA LYS A 398 -0.57 -20.58 -20.18
C LYS A 398 -0.55 -22.11 -20.20
N ALA A 399 0.58 -22.71 -20.61
CA ALA A 399 0.78 -24.16 -20.56
C ALA A 399 0.75 -24.72 -19.13
N LYS A 400 0.98 -23.88 -18.12
CA LYS A 400 0.94 -24.21 -16.68
C LYS A 400 -0.38 -23.76 -16.00
N GLY A 401 -1.37 -23.33 -16.79
CA GLY A 401 -2.66 -22.85 -16.29
C GLY A 401 -2.62 -21.50 -15.57
N LYS A 402 -1.59 -20.69 -15.83
CA LYS A 402 -1.41 -19.37 -15.24
C LYS A 402 -1.65 -18.25 -16.26
N LYS A 403 -2.10 -17.07 -15.77
CA LYS A 403 -2.20 -15.85 -16.54
C LYS A 403 -0.96 -15.01 -16.34
N LEU A 404 -0.45 -14.43 -17.41
CA LEU A 404 0.63 -13.47 -17.36
C LEU A 404 0.11 -12.13 -16.83
N LEU A 405 0.84 -11.56 -15.89
CA LEU A 405 0.69 -10.19 -15.40
C LEU A 405 2.05 -9.51 -15.55
N GLY A 406 2.10 -8.25 -15.94
CA GLY A 406 3.34 -7.49 -16.02
C GLY A 406 3.12 -5.99 -16.02
N TRP A 407 4.21 -5.25 -15.85
CA TRP A 407 4.21 -3.79 -15.88
C TRP A 407 3.78 -3.28 -17.27
N ASP A 408 3.35 -2.02 -17.36
CA ASP A 408 2.70 -1.51 -18.60
C ASP A 408 3.63 -1.43 -19.82
N GLU A 409 4.95 -1.63 -19.68
CA GLU A 409 5.89 -1.78 -20.79
C GLU A 409 5.66 -3.03 -21.63
N ILE A 410 5.03 -4.07 -21.08
CA ILE A 410 4.78 -5.30 -21.85
C ILE A 410 3.79 -5.13 -23.01
N ILE A 411 3.07 -3.99 -23.05
CA ILE A 411 2.20 -3.63 -24.18
C ILE A 411 3.05 -3.28 -25.41
N GLU A 412 4.25 -2.75 -25.20
CA GLU A 412 5.17 -2.36 -26.25
C GLU A 412 5.61 -3.60 -27.07
N GLY A 413 5.51 -3.50 -28.40
CA GLY A 413 5.80 -4.64 -29.29
C GLY A 413 4.68 -5.68 -29.42
N GLY A 414 3.53 -5.45 -28.79
CA GLY A 414 2.30 -6.24 -28.92
C GLY A 414 2.28 -7.51 -28.06
N ILE A 415 1.30 -7.58 -27.18
CA ILE A 415 1.03 -8.76 -26.33
C ILE A 415 -0.43 -9.20 -26.52
N SER A 416 -0.69 -10.49 -26.25
CA SER A 416 -2.05 -11.05 -26.30
C SER A 416 -2.99 -10.36 -25.31
N PRO A 417 -4.27 -10.10 -25.67
CA PRO A 417 -5.27 -9.54 -24.76
C PRO A 417 -5.55 -10.38 -23.51
N ASP A 418 -5.10 -11.65 -23.47
CA ASP A 418 -5.20 -12.52 -22.29
C ASP A 418 -4.26 -12.06 -21.14
N ALA A 419 -3.20 -11.29 -21.45
CA ALA A 419 -2.28 -10.73 -20.47
C ALA A 419 -2.96 -9.62 -19.67
N THR A 420 -2.70 -9.58 -18.36
CA THR A 420 -3.15 -8.50 -17.48
C THR A 420 -2.04 -7.46 -17.33
N ILE A 421 -2.40 -6.18 -17.32
CA ILE A 421 -1.45 -5.08 -17.30
C ILE A 421 -1.47 -4.37 -15.95
N MET A 422 -0.29 -4.17 -15.36
CA MET A 422 -0.14 -3.36 -14.15
C MET A 422 0.44 -1.99 -14.53
N SER A 423 -0.41 -0.94 -14.45
CA SER A 423 -0.06 0.40 -14.94
C SER A 423 0.60 1.23 -13.85
N TRP A 424 1.91 1.52 -13.99
CA TRP A 424 2.72 2.24 -13.00
C TRP A 424 3.24 3.61 -13.49
N ARG A 425 3.54 3.77 -14.78
CA ARG A 425 4.06 5.03 -15.38
C ARG A 425 2.99 6.12 -15.50
N GLY A 426 2.09 6.22 -14.52
CA GLY A 426 0.92 7.06 -14.51
C GLY A 426 -0.32 6.29 -14.98
N VAL A 427 -1.36 7.01 -15.39
CA VAL A 427 -2.66 6.39 -15.79
C VAL A 427 -2.75 6.07 -17.28
N LYS A 428 -1.80 6.54 -18.10
CA LYS A 428 -1.87 6.41 -19.57
C LYS A 428 -1.77 4.97 -20.04
N GLY A 429 -0.81 4.20 -19.50
CA GLY A 429 -0.63 2.79 -19.83
C GLY A 429 -1.89 1.97 -19.53
N GLY A 430 -2.53 2.22 -18.39
CA GLY A 430 -3.79 1.57 -18.02
C GLY A 430 -4.96 1.95 -18.93
N ILE A 431 -5.04 3.21 -19.36
CA ILE A 431 -6.06 3.65 -20.33
C ILE A 431 -5.87 2.94 -21.69
N GLU A 432 -4.64 2.84 -22.15
CA GLU A 432 -4.29 2.17 -23.41
C GLU A 432 -4.60 0.67 -23.34
N ALA A 433 -4.17 0.00 -22.26
CA ALA A 433 -4.44 -1.40 -22.01
C ALA A 433 -5.95 -1.71 -21.98
N ALA A 434 -6.74 -0.93 -21.25
CA ALA A 434 -8.18 -1.11 -21.17
C ALA A 434 -8.87 -0.91 -22.54
N ARG A 435 -8.41 0.07 -23.35
CA ARG A 435 -8.93 0.31 -24.71
C ARG A 435 -8.59 -0.81 -25.68
N THR A 436 -7.51 -1.52 -25.48
CA THR A 436 -7.10 -2.69 -26.27
C THR A 436 -7.65 -4.01 -25.73
N GLY A 437 -8.46 -3.97 -24.66
CA GLY A 437 -9.22 -5.10 -24.14
C GLY A 437 -8.52 -5.90 -23.04
N HIS A 438 -7.42 -5.40 -22.48
CA HIS A 438 -6.73 -6.02 -21.36
C HIS A 438 -7.41 -5.71 -20.03
N ASP A 439 -7.38 -6.67 -19.10
CA ASP A 439 -7.59 -6.42 -17.69
C ASP A 439 -6.44 -5.57 -17.12
N VAL A 440 -6.77 -4.62 -16.23
CA VAL A 440 -5.80 -3.65 -15.72
C VAL A 440 -5.83 -3.57 -14.19
N VAL A 441 -4.66 -3.55 -13.58
CA VAL A 441 -4.44 -3.15 -12.17
C VAL A 441 -3.75 -1.79 -12.17
N MET A 442 -4.34 -0.81 -11.48
CA MET A 442 -3.84 0.56 -11.45
C MET A 442 -2.88 0.77 -10.26
N THR A 443 -1.63 1.12 -10.57
CA THR A 443 -0.56 1.34 -9.57
C THR A 443 0.27 2.60 -9.86
N PRO A 444 -0.35 3.73 -10.29
CA PRO A 444 0.42 4.86 -10.80
C PRO A 444 1.32 5.47 -9.72
N THR A 445 2.58 5.77 -10.09
CA THR A 445 3.59 6.38 -9.21
C THR A 445 3.06 7.61 -8.46
N THR A 446 2.22 8.40 -9.10
CA THR A 446 1.66 9.64 -8.57
C THR A 446 0.67 9.46 -7.41
N PHE A 447 0.25 8.22 -7.11
CA PHE A 447 -0.75 7.93 -6.08
C PHE A 447 -0.43 6.71 -5.22
N SER A 448 0.37 5.75 -5.72
CA SER A 448 0.43 4.39 -5.18
C SER A 448 1.84 3.90 -4.80
N TYR A 449 2.89 4.70 -5.01
CA TYR A 449 4.27 4.34 -4.66
C TYR A 449 4.57 4.68 -3.20
N LEU A 450 4.61 3.65 -2.38
CA LEU A 450 4.75 3.78 -0.92
C LEU A 450 6.21 3.94 -0.47
N ASP A 451 7.17 3.83 -1.37
CA ASP A 451 8.58 4.14 -1.14
C ASP A 451 8.89 5.64 -1.23
N TYR A 452 8.00 6.46 -1.81
CA TYR A 452 8.17 7.91 -1.90
C TYR A 452 8.07 8.60 -0.53
N ASN A 453 8.76 9.72 -0.33
CA ASN A 453 8.69 10.50 0.91
C ASN A 453 7.25 10.90 1.25
N GLN A 454 6.88 10.77 2.50
CA GLN A 454 5.56 11.20 3.01
C GLN A 454 5.57 12.65 3.50
N GLY A 455 6.72 13.09 4.00
CA GLY A 455 6.95 14.42 4.54
C GLY A 455 7.98 15.21 3.75
N ASP A 456 8.65 16.12 4.42
CA ASP A 456 9.76 16.88 3.85
C ASP A 456 11.02 16.02 3.76
N GLN A 457 11.78 16.17 2.67
CA GLN A 457 13.02 15.40 2.43
C GLN A 457 14.11 15.62 3.50
N THR A 458 14.01 16.67 4.32
CA THR A 458 14.92 16.90 5.45
C THR A 458 14.53 16.11 6.70
N VAL A 459 13.35 15.51 6.72
CA VAL A 459 12.82 14.71 7.83
C VAL A 459 12.71 13.24 7.46
N ASP A 460 12.20 12.96 6.27
CA ASP A 460 12.07 11.59 5.74
C ASP A 460 13.39 11.07 5.14
N PRO A 461 13.55 9.73 5.01
CA PRO A 461 14.66 9.14 4.27
C PRO A 461 14.78 9.76 2.88
N PRO A 462 16.01 10.04 2.37
CA PRO A 462 16.19 10.69 1.08
C PRO A 462 15.79 9.74 -0.06
N ILE A 463 14.75 10.14 -0.82
CA ILE A 463 14.35 9.52 -2.08
C ILE A 463 13.98 10.60 -3.10
N TYR A 464 13.94 10.24 -4.37
CA TYR A 464 13.80 11.18 -5.50
C TYR A 464 12.40 11.82 -5.64
N ALA A 465 11.38 11.31 -4.97
CA ALA A 465 10.00 11.79 -5.10
C ALA A 465 9.25 11.81 -3.76
N GLY A 466 8.12 12.52 -3.73
CA GLY A 466 7.26 12.60 -2.56
C GLY A 466 5.81 12.29 -2.89
N LEU A 467 5.14 11.58 -1.99
CA LEU A 467 3.73 11.22 -2.08
C LEU A 467 3.07 11.36 -0.70
N ARG A 468 2.26 12.38 -0.52
CA ARG A 468 1.54 12.62 0.73
C ARG A 468 0.24 11.80 0.80
N VAL A 469 -0.21 11.51 2.01
CA VAL A 469 -1.39 10.67 2.25
C VAL A 469 -2.67 11.23 1.61
N LYS A 470 -2.87 12.55 1.62
CA LYS A 470 -4.03 13.18 0.97
C LYS A 470 -4.03 12.96 -0.54
N LYS A 471 -2.84 12.92 -1.16
CA LYS A 471 -2.70 12.63 -2.59
C LYS A 471 -3.06 11.17 -2.88
N SER A 472 -2.56 10.20 -2.11
CA SER A 472 -2.96 8.79 -2.22
C SER A 472 -4.47 8.62 -2.04
N TYR A 473 -5.06 9.29 -1.05
CA TYR A 473 -6.52 9.26 -0.84
C TYR A 473 -7.33 9.84 -2.00
N SER A 474 -6.77 10.80 -2.75
CA SER A 474 -7.45 11.40 -3.91
C SER A 474 -7.50 10.51 -5.14
N PHE A 475 -6.79 9.39 -5.13
CA PHE A 475 -6.72 8.46 -6.26
C PHE A 475 -8.10 7.94 -6.68
N GLU A 476 -8.32 7.86 -8.01
CA GLU A 476 -9.46 7.20 -8.63
C GLU A 476 -8.95 6.15 -9.61
N PRO A 477 -9.12 4.84 -9.28
CA PRO A 477 -8.60 3.76 -10.12
C PRO A 477 -9.25 3.65 -11.50
N VAL A 478 -10.48 4.11 -11.66
CA VAL A 478 -11.17 4.12 -12.97
C VAL A 478 -11.00 5.49 -13.61
N PRO A 479 -10.10 5.66 -14.62
CA PRO A 479 -9.93 6.92 -15.31
C PRO A 479 -11.17 7.31 -16.10
N ASP A 480 -11.39 8.60 -16.31
CA ASP A 480 -12.49 9.10 -17.11
C ASP A 480 -12.43 8.53 -18.54
N GLY A 481 -13.57 8.08 -19.06
CA GLY A 481 -13.70 7.53 -20.41
C GLY A 481 -13.16 6.09 -20.58
N VAL A 482 -12.85 5.40 -19.49
CA VAL A 482 -12.49 3.98 -19.48
C VAL A 482 -13.67 3.15 -18.99
N ASP A 483 -13.95 2.02 -19.66
CA ASP A 483 -14.95 1.05 -19.20
C ASP A 483 -14.44 0.36 -17.92
N ALA A 484 -15.16 0.56 -16.83
CA ALA A 484 -14.79 0.06 -15.50
C ALA A 484 -14.62 -1.45 -15.44
N LYS A 485 -15.22 -2.22 -16.35
CA LYS A 485 -15.12 -3.69 -16.38
C LYS A 485 -13.68 -4.20 -16.60
N TYR A 486 -12.82 -3.39 -17.25
CA TYR A 486 -11.41 -3.71 -17.48
C TYR A 486 -10.52 -3.37 -16.27
N ILE A 487 -11.00 -2.56 -15.33
CA ILE A 487 -10.22 -2.15 -14.16
C ILE A 487 -10.49 -3.12 -13.00
N LEU A 488 -9.58 -4.04 -12.77
CA LEU A 488 -9.68 -5.01 -11.67
C LEU A 488 -9.63 -4.33 -10.30
N GLY A 489 -8.93 -3.21 -10.21
CA GLY A 489 -8.73 -2.44 -8.98
C GLY A 489 -7.39 -1.72 -8.96
N GLY A 490 -6.77 -1.66 -7.79
CA GLY A 490 -5.48 -0.98 -7.65
C GLY A 490 -4.58 -1.62 -6.60
N GLN A 491 -3.34 -1.13 -6.58
CA GLN A 491 -2.31 -1.64 -5.69
C GLN A 491 -1.36 -0.52 -5.24
N GLY A 492 -0.88 -0.59 -4.00
CA GLY A 492 0.23 0.21 -3.50
C GLY A 492 1.53 -0.58 -3.63
N ASN A 493 2.60 0.06 -4.10
CA ASN A 493 3.90 -0.58 -4.31
C ASN A 493 4.93 -0.05 -3.31
N LEU A 494 5.63 -0.95 -2.62
CA LEU A 494 6.70 -0.63 -1.68
C LEU A 494 8.02 -1.22 -2.19
N TRP A 495 8.77 -0.42 -2.95
CA TRP A 495 10.14 -0.71 -3.33
C TRP A 495 11.07 -0.48 -2.15
N THR A 496 12.12 -1.29 -2.01
CA THR A 496 12.87 -1.35 -0.75
C THR A 496 14.33 -0.94 -0.83
N GLU A 497 14.75 -0.23 -1.85
CA GLU A 497 16.15 0.24 -1.99
C GLU A 497 16.63 0.98 -0.73
N GLN A 498 15.79 1.82 -0.15
CA GLN A 498 16.08 2.58 1.07
C GLN A 498 15.32 2.06 2.31
N ILE A 499 14.70 0.88 2.23
CA ILE A 499 13.84 0.32 3.28
C ILE A 499 14.41 -1.01 3.78
N PRO A 500 15.28 -1.01 4.80
CA PRO A 500 16.08 -2.18 5.16
C PRO A 500 15.37 -3.22 6.04
N ASN A 501 14.22 -2.92 6.62
CA ASN A 501 13.53 -3.79 7.58
C ASN A 501 12.05 -3.49 7.73
N LEU A 502 11.32 -4.33 8.49
CA LEU A 502 9.87 -4.21 8.69
C LEU A 502 9.46 -2.85 9.29
N ARG A 503 10.20 -2.33 10.29
CA ARG A 503 9.87 -1.02 10.93
C ARG A 503 9.91 0.14 9.93
N ALA A 504 10.87 0.11 8.99
CA ALA A 504 10.94 1.08 7.91
C ALA A 504 9.82 0.87 6.87
N ALA A 505 9.49 -0.40 6.55
CA ALA A 505 8.38 -0.73 5.65
C ALA A 505 7.02 -0.26 6.20
N GLU A 506 6.79 -0.44 7.50
CA GLU A 506 5.62 0.07 8.20
C GLU A 506 5.53 1.60 8.12
N TYR A 507 6.63 2.29 8.47
CA TYR A 507 6.71 3.76 8.38
C TYR A 507 6.34 4.25 6.98
N MET A 508 6.91 3.65 5.96
CA MET A 508 6.67 4.06 4.57
C MET A 508 5.28 3.67 4.06
N SER A 509 4.70 2.58 4.55
CA SER A 509 3.36 2.15 4.16
C SER A 509 2.26 3.00 4.78
N TYR A 510 2.34 3.27 6.09
CA TYR A 510 1.26 3.93 6.83
C TYR A 510 1.52 5.42 7.03
N PRO A 511 0.46 6.26 6.88
CA PRO A 511 -0.97 5.94 6.70
C PRO A 511 -1.44 5.79 5.24
N ARG A 512 -0.58 5.88 4.22
CA ARG A 512 -0.99 5.84 2.80
C ARG A 512 -1.68 4.53 2.42
N ALA A 513 -1.21 3.39 2.97
CA ALA A 513 -1.89 2.12 2.78
C ALA A 513 -3.33 2.11 3.36
N TRP A 514 -3.61 2.83 4.46
CA TRP A 514 -4.98 3.01 4.94
C TRP A 514 -5.83 3.82 3.96
N ALA A 515 -5.25 4.88 3.39
CA ALA A 515 -5.92 5.70 2.38
C ALA A 515 -6.27 4.90 1.12
N LEU A 516 -5.32 4.11 0.60
CA LEU A 516 -5.52 3.25 -0.56
C LEU A 516 -6.51 2.10 -0.27
N ALA A 517 -6.51 1.55 0.95
CA ALA A 517 -7.52 0.55 1.34
C ALA A 517 -8.95 1.09 1.17
N GLU A 518 -9.19 2.34 1.61
CA GLU A 518 -10.49 2.99 1.43
C GLU A 518 -10.79 3.30 -0.04
N VAL A 519 -9.80 3.73 -0.82
CA VAL A 519 -9.93 3.95 -2.27
C VAL A 519 -10.37 2.68 -3.01
N TYR A 520 -9.82 1.52 -2.63
CA TYR A 520 -10.10 0.26 -3.33
C TYR A 520 -11.34 -0.47 -2.80
N TRP A 521 -11.70 -0.27 -1.54
CA TRP A 521 -12.84 -0.93 -0.91
C TRP A 521 -14.12 -0.14 -1.01
N SER A 522 -14.09 1.16 -0.63
CA SER A 522 -15.30 1.96 -0.40
C SER A 522 -15.88 2.56 -1.68
N PRO A 523 -17.19 2.84 -1.74
CA PRO A 523 -17.79 3.58 -2.85
C PRO A 523 -17.15 4.96 -3.02
N LYS A 524 -16.94 5.37 -4.28
CA LYS A 524 -16.29 6.65 -4.64
C LYS A 524 -16.95 7.86 -3.98
N GLU A 525 -18.28 7.87 -3.95
CA GLU A 525 -19.12 8.94 -3.42
C GLU A 525 -19.05 9.10 -1.89
N LYS A 526 -18.49 8.10 -1.19
CA LYS A 526 -18.27 8.16 0.26
C LYS A 526 -16.92 8.72 0.67
N LYS A 527 -16.05 9.00 -0.30
CA LYS A 527 -14.73 9.55 -0.03
C LYS A 527 -14.83 11.00 0.45
N ASP A 528 -14.43 11.23 1.68
CA ASP A 528 -14.35 12.55 2.33
C ASP A 528 -13.04 12.65 3.11
N TRP A 529 -12.15 13.52 2.66
CA TRP A 529 -10.84 13.71 3.29
C TRP A 529 -10.92 14.12 4.76
N ARG A 530 -11.84 15.00 5.11
CA ARG A 530 -11.98 15.50 6.49
C ARG A 530 -12.46 14.39 7.43
N ASN A 531 -13.38 13.55 6.96
CA ASN A 531 -13.84 12.39 7.71
C ASN A 531 -12.73 11.32 7.79
N PHE A 532 -12.07 11.01 6.67
CA PHE A 532 -10.97 10.05 6.63
C PHE A 532 -9.83 10.47 7.58
N SER A 533 -9.39 11.73 7.54
CA SER A 533 -8.26 12.19 8.37
C SER A 533 -8.53 12.05 9.88
N ARG A 534 -9.77 12.27 10.33
CA ARG A 534 -10.15 12.01 11.73
C ARG A 534 -10.08 10.54 12.10
N ARG A 535 -10.56 9.65 11.23
CA ARG A 535 -10.46 8.19 11.44
C ARG A 535 -9.02 7.72 11.39
N MET A 536 -8.22 8.23 10.47
CA MET A 536 -6.78 7.99 10.39
C MET A 536 -6.06 8.30 11.71
N GLU A 537 -6.39 9.41 12.37
CA GLU A 537 -5.80 9.75 13.68
C GLU A 537 -6.18 8.74 14.78
N LEU A 538 -7.39 8.18 14.75
CA LEU A 538 -7.76 7.08 15.64
C LEU A 538 -6.94 5.82 15.33
N HIS A 539 -6.65 5.56 14.05
CA HIS A 539 -5.81 4.43 13.64
C HIS A 539 -4.33 4.59 14.02
N PHE A 540 -3.81 5.80 14.16
CA PHE A 540 -2.48 6.01 14.77
C PHE A 540 -2.43 5.44 16.18
N THR A 541 -3.45 5.69 17.00
CA THR A 541 -3.48 5.14 18.37
C THR A 541 -3.65 3.62 18.40
N ARG A 542 -4.28 3.02 17.37
CA ARG A 542 -4.36 1.57 17.21
C ARG A 542 -3.02 0.97 16.76
N ALA A 543 -2.30 1.66 15.86
CA ALA A 543 -0.95 1.27 15.44
C ALA A 543 0.03 1.30 16.63
N GLU A 544 -0.04 2.34 17.47
CA GLU A 544 0.73 2.41 18.72
C GLU A 544 0.45 1.23 19.65
N ALA A 545 -0.82 0.86 19.84
CA ALA A 545 -1.21 -0.29 20.65
C ALA A 545 -0.74 -1.62 20.05
N ALA A 546 -0.61 -1.72 18.72
CA ALA A 546 -0.13 -2.89 18.00
C ALA A 546 1.39 -2.93 17.82
N ASP A 547 2.13 -1.93 18.28
CA ASP A 547 3.56 -1.71 18.02
C ASP A 547 3.90 -1.67 16.52
N ILE A 548 3.01 -1.11 15.69
CA ILE A 548 3.21 -0.86 14.26
C ILE A 548 3.71 0.56 14.06
N ASN A 549 4.81 0.71 13.33
CA ASN A 549 5.35 2.03 12.99
C ASN A 549 4.52 2.72 11.90
N TYR A 550 4.53 4.05 11.90
CA TYR A 550 3.81 4.86 10.91
C TYR A 550 4.39 6.26 10.80
N SER A 551 4.19 6.90 9.65
CA SER A 551 4.62 8.29 9.44
C SER A 551 3.60 9.28 10.03
N ARG A 552 4.13 10.30 10.69
CA ARG A 552 3.36 11.45 11.19
C ARG A 552 3.39 12.66 10.26
N ALA A 553 3.92 12.50 9.05
CA ALA A 553 4.10 13.58 8.08
C ALA A 553 2.81 14.34 7.72
N SER A 554 1.62 13.72 7.92
CA SER A 554 0.33 14.42 7.75
C SER A 554 0.16 15.63 8.66
N PHE A 555 0.92 15.69 9.75
CA PHE A 555 0.94 16.85 10.66
C PHE A 555 1.96 17.91 10.26
N ASP A 556 2.87 17.63 9.33
CA ASP A 556 3.96 18.53 8.95
C ASP A 556 3.50 19.63 8.00
N ALA A 557 4.17 20.79 8.08
CA ALA A 557 4.02 21.84 7.09
C ALA A 557 4.49 21.35 5.70
N ILE A 558 3.82 21.83 4.65
CA ILE A 558 4.21 21.64 3.26
C ILE A 558 4.85 22.93 2.78
N ILE A 559 6.15 22.90 2.49
CA ILE A 559 6.92 24.08 2.12
C ILE A 559 7.19 24.08 0.62
N LYS A 560 6.76 25.15 -0.05
CA LYS A 560 7.01 25.41 -1.48
C LYS A 560 7.80 26.70 -1.63
N THR A 561 8.78 26.71 -2.51
CA THR A 561 9.62 27.87 -2.79
C THR A 561 9.48 28.27 -4.25
N SER A 562 9.65 29.55 -4.52
CA SER A 562 9.67 30.11 -5.88
C SER A 562 10.50 31.39 -5.91
N ILE A 563 10.97 31.81 -7.09
CA ILE A 563 11.62 33.10 -7.29
C ILE A 563 10.62 34.01 -8.01
N LYS A 564 10.33 35.18 -7.42
CA LYS A 564 9.46 36.20 -8.01
C LYS A 564 10.17 37.54 -7.98
N ASN A 565 10.38 38.16 -9.13
CA ASN A 565 11.12 39.44 -9.26
C ASN A 565 12.51 39.44 -8.59
N GLY A 566 13.21 38.30 -8.62
CA GLY A 566 14.51 38.13 -7.97
C GLY A 566 14.47 37.84 -6.46
N ALA A 567 13.30 37.91 -5.84
CA ALA A 567 13.11 37.58 -4.43
C ALA A 567 12.71 36.12 -4.22
N LEU A 568 13.20 35.49 -3.16
CA LEU A 568 12.87 34.13 -2.76
C LEU A 568 11.56 34.13 -1.94
N ILE A 569 10.53 33.51 -2.48
CA ILE A 569 9.19 33.43 -1.86
C ILE A 569 8.98 32.04 -1.31
N VAL A 570 8.50 31.95 -0.06
CA VAL A 570 8.10 30.72 0.60
C VAL A 570 6.59 30.70 0.82
N ALA A 571 5.93 29.71 0.26
CA ALA A 571 4.55 29.39 0.54
C ALA A 571 4.47 28.13 1.39
N MET A 572 3.60 28.13 2.41
CA MET A 572 3.39 27.00 3.30
C MET A 572 1.95 26.53 3.25
N ASP A 573 1.73 25.24 3.36
CA ASP A 573 0.41 24.60 3.36
C ASP A 573 0.38 23.45 4.37
N LYS A 574 -0.78 22.84 4.59
CA LYS A 574 -1.01 21.74 5.52
C LYS A 574 -2.07 20.78 4.99
N GLU A 575 -1.98 19.50 5.30
CA GLU A 575 -3.00 18.52 4.91
C GLU A 575 -4.23 18.55 5.83
N LEU A 576 -4.02 18.81 7.12
CA LEU A 576 -5.06 18.88 8.14
C LEU A 576 -5.43 20.34 8.43
N SER A 577 -6.72 20.66 8.35
CA SER A 577 -7.21 22.06 8.39
C SER A 577 -7.07 22.74 9.77
N ASP A 578 -6.98 21.95 10.83
CA ASP A 578 -6.93 22.39 12.23
C ASP A 578 -5.51 22.60 12.79
N LEU A 579 -4.51 22.64 11.92
CA LEU A 579 -3.14 22.96 12.29
C LEU A 579 -2.85 24.45 12.12
N ASP A 580 -2.02 25.01 13.00
CA ASP A 580 -1.37 26.29 12.84
C ASP A 580 0.09 26.09 12.44
N ILE A 581 0.61 26.93 11.56
CA ILE A 581 2.01 26.89 11.14
C ILE A 581 2.73 28.08 11.77
N TYR A 582 3.79 27.81 12.51
CA TYR A 582 4.69 28.82 13.08
C TYR A 582 6.08 28.68 12.46
N TYR A 583 6.77 29.81 12.28
CA TYR A 583 8.07 29.83 11.65
C TYR A 583 8.98 30.94 12.18
N THR A 584 10.29 30.74 12.00
CA THR A 584 11.35 31.73 12.23
C THR A 584 12.28 31.77 11.03
N ILE A 585 13.00 32.89 10.87
CA ILE A 585 13.98 33.09 9.78
C ILE A 585 15.34 33.54 10.30
N ASP A 586 15.53 33.55 11.61
CA ASP A 586 16.69 34.04 12.34
C ASP A 586 17.43 32.93 13.11
N ASP A 587 17.20 31.67 12.73
CA ASP A 587 17.77 30.46 13.34
C ASP A 587 17.28 30.17 14.78
N THR A 588 16.31 30.92 15.30
CA THR A 588 15.66 30.58 16.57
C THR A 588 14.66 29.42 16.38
N MET A 589 14.34 28.71 17.49
CA MET A 589 13.34 27.65 17.48
C MET A 589 11.94 28.27 17.46
N PRO A 590 11.08 27.93 16.48
CA PRO A 590 9.72 28.44 16.45
C PRO A 590 8.84 27.82 17.55
N ASP A 591 8.02 28.65 18.18
CA ASP A 591 7.00 28.29 19.16
C ASP A 591 5.66 28.99 18.84
N ASP A 592 4.66 28.90 19.73
CA ASP A 592 3.35 29.50 19.54
C ASP A 592 3.33 31.05 19.75
N HIS A 593 4.46 31.66 20.09
CA HIS A 593 4.70 33.12 20.11
C HIS A 593 5.46 33.63 18.89
N SER A 594 5.99 32.70 18.05
CA SER A 594 6.70 33.03 16.83
C SER A 594 5.74 33.52 15.72
N LEU A 595 6.30 33.91 14.56
CA LEU A 595 5.48 34.32 13.41
C LEU A 595 4.53 33.20 12.99
N ARG A 596 3.23 33.49 13.02
CA ARG A 596 2.20 32.59 12.50
C ARG A 596 2.02 32.81 11.02
N TYR A 597 2.11 31.73 10.24
CA TYR A 597 1.96 31.78 8.80
C TYR A 597 0.50 32.06 8.39
N THR A 598 0.30 33.09 7.58
CA THR A 598 -1.00 33.46 7.00
C THR A 598 -0.93 33.63 5.48
N ASN A 599 0.19 34.11 4.95
CA ASN A 599 0.41 34.36 3.52
C ASN A 599 1.84 34.00 3.15
N ALA A 600 2.11 33.91 1.84
CA ALA A 600 3.46 33.68 1.33
C ALA A 600 4.43 34.74 1.86
N VAL A 601 5.62 34.29 2.24
CA VAL A 601 6.66 35.10 2.88
C VAL A 601 7.78 35.37 1.87
N GLU A 602 8.10 36.63 1.68
CA GLU A 602 9.32 37.03 0.98
C GLU A 602 10.50 36.96 1.98
N LEU A 603 11.50 36.18 1.67
CA LEU A 603 12.67 36.06 2.52
C LEU A 603 13.66 37.20 2.26
N PRO A 604 14.31 37.73 3.31
CA PRO A 604 15.32 38.77 3.15
C PRO A 604 16.51 38.28 2.34
N GLY A 605 17.19 39.19 1.69
CA GLY A 605 18.48 38.90 1.01
C GLY A 605 19.56 38.50 2.03
N GLY A 606 20.43 37.55 1.67
CA GLY A 606 21.49 37.04 2.52
C GLY A 606 21.20 35.70 3.17
N PRO A 607 22.09 35.19 4.02
CA PRO A 607 21.90 33.87 4.64
C PRO A 607 20.72 33.83 5.58
N VAL A 608 19.78 32.94 5.31
CA VAL A 608 18.55 32.71 6.10
C VAL A 608 18.48 31.23 6.47
N THR A 609 18.07 30.95 7.70
CA THR A 609 17.61 29.62 8.13
C THR A 609 16.12 29.70 8.44
N LEU A 610 15.29 29.13 7.56
CA LEU A 610 13.87 28.99 7.80
C LEU A 610 13.65 27.74 8.66
N ARG A 611 13.00 27.93 9.82
CA ARG A 611 12.49 26.84 10.65
C ARG A 611 10.98 26.90 10.72
N VAL A 612 10.32 25.77 10.53
CA VAL A 612 8.87 25.66 10.46
C VAL A 612 8.40 24.49 11.31
N ILE A 613 7.36 24.71 12.09
CA ILE A 613 6.69 23.68 12.88
C ILE A 613 5.18 23.90 12.87
N THR A 614 4.41 22.83 12.98
CA THR A 614 2.95 22.91 13.12
C THR A 614 2.51 22.70 14.56
N TYR A 615 1.45 23.39 14.93
CA TYR A 615 0.81 23.33 16.24
C TYR A 615 -0.67 22.97 16.10
N ARG A 616 -1.21 22.34 17.13
CA ARG A 616 -2.63 22.10 17.32
C ARG A 616 -3.01 22.39 18.77
N ASN A 617 -3.99 23.28 19.00
CA ASN A 617 -4.43 23.68 20.34
C ASN A 617 -3.26 24.16 21.25
N GLY A 618 -2.36 24.95 20.71
CA GLY A 618 -1.21 25.51 21.43
C GLY A 618 -0.10 24.51 21.77
N LYS A 619 -0.10 23.30 21.15
CA LYS A 619 0.95 22.28 21.36
C LYS A 619 1.59 21.91 20.04
N PRO A 620 2.92 21.74 20.01
CA PRO A 620 3.62 21.27 18.81
C PRO A 620 3.17 19.84 18.47
N ILE A 621 2.95 19.56 17.17
CA ILE A 621 2.48 18.26 16.73
C ILE A 621 3.26 17.69 15.53
N GLY A 622 3.64 18.52 14.57
CA GLY A 622 4.48 18.13 13.42
C GLY A 622 5.97 18.15 13.75
N HIS A 623 6.75 17.66 12.80
CA HIS A 623 8.20 17.74 12.89
C HIS A 623 8.70 19.18 12.67
N LEU A 624 9.83 19.51 13.29
CA LEU A 624 10.56 20.73 12.97
C LEU A 624 11.26 20.55 11.62
N ILE A 625 10.90 21.36 10.63
CA ILE A 625 11.56 21.42 9.33
C ILE A 625 12.53 22.59 9.33
N THR A 626 13.80 22.33 9.03
CA THR A 626 14.86 23.35 8.97
C THR A 626 15.45 23.40 7.56
N LEU A 627 15.34 24.55 6.90
CA LEU A 627 15.81 24.78 5.55
C LEU A 627 16.76 25.98 5.52
N LYS A 628 18.01 25.76 5.09
CA LYS A 628 18.97 26.82 4.81
C LYS A 628 18.70 27.44 3.45
N GLN A 629 19.26 28.63 3.23
CA GLN A 629 19.03 29.41 2.01
C GLN A 629 19.40 28.66 0.74
N ASP A 630 20.49 27.94 0.72
CA ASP A 630 20.94 27.15 -0.43
C ASP A 630 19.91 26.06 -0.82
N GLU A 631 19.35 25.36 0.18
CA GLU A 631 18.28 24.37 -0.06
C GLU A 631 16.99 25.04 -0.52
N LEU A 632 16.62 26.20 0.04
CA LEU A 632 15.44 26.97 -0.38
C LEU A 632 15.56 27.44 -1.84
N GLN A 633 16.75 27.94 -2.22
CA GLN A 633 17.05 28.34 -3.60
C GLN A 633 17.04 27.15 -4.57
N LYS A 634 17.64 26.03 -4.19
CA LYS A 634 17.63 24.79 -4.97
C LYS A 634 16.21 24.30 -5.23
N ARG A 635 15.31 24.37 -4.22
CA ARG A 635 13.89 24.02 -4.38
C ARG A 635 13.16 24.99 -5.28
N ALA A 636 13.51 26.28 -5.28
CA ALA A 636 12.87 27.30 -6.11
C ALA A 636 13.29 27.22 -7.59
N GLY A 637 14.41 26.58 -7.90
CA GLY A 637 14.93 26.36 -9.26
C GLY A 637 14.47 25.05 -9.91
N LYS A 638 13.76 24.20 -9.17
CA LYS A 638 13.12 22.98 -9.67
C LYS A 638 11.68 23.25 -10.10
#